data_34a51045dcc61b67bf00edb8b848f4d9
#
_entry.id   34a51045dcc61b67bf00edb8b848f4d9
#
_cell.length_a   1.000
_cell.length_b   1.000
_cell.length_c   1.000
_cell.angle_alpha   90.00
_cell.angle_beta   90.00
_cell.angle_gamma   90.00
#
_symmetry.space_group_name_H-M   'P 1'
#
loop_
_entity.id
_entity.type
_entity.pdbx_description
1 polymer ?
#
loop_
_entity_poly.entity_id
_entity_poly.type
_entity_poly.pdbx_seq_one_letter_code
_entity_poly.pdbx_strand_id
1 'polypeptide(L)'
;MNSDRIVTPKSETNFTLNNLNGFSYLEQLSPEQKDAVKCIDRSQIISAPAGSGKTRVLTYKIAYLIANGVKPSSILALTFTNKAANEMKSRVIELLDNNSINEIWMGTFHSIFLRILRNNSEYVSTKFKLNQHFLIYDQKAKNAVLELILEKYIKTYKEEKQKDNRKAAQDILLGISNIISRIKNEGKKVQECVSDESFDIRPYKKDQIINIYKDYRNKLQNSNAMDFDDILLYTFLMLSNNKEIAQKYQNLFEYILIDEYQDTNSIQFNIIDLIHRKNGKICAVGDDAQCIYSFRGSKIENIQKFSEKYSPTEYKLSINYRSTKEIVKVANKLILNNEHQSKRIETSKDEQNQLIENKIKIISSEDEKDEARKVIEKIIELRNKDIIENDWGSFAILYRTHKQAEPFEIQLKNMDIPYKIMGKISFLDNKIIVLIISYLRLLINEKDNISLQKIFSFSFNCISSKMKKIFDKADKSQEYYWNVINNLKPSKNDNTYILIKKFITFINSLKEQITMKEPIYFVEKIIEFIKSSFSFNEGDEDLISLFNNMAEFLTQKYHSNLRINDDDGSKENKSKDNFEGSDLILQNNFNEDIDPNKSLFVKYNIKEFLDDIILLNTNEDIIENINNFSGNEIIPNNSNKVKLMTIHSSKGLEFNSVFIVGVEEHLYPLSYYGMKDETEEKRKKHEEEERRMFYVAITRAKQNCFITYAHKRLTGKNVMIRKKSKFIGELENKYLDFSGDIINSNENFLQFKKSLLNNNWNNNFNSFYNYKSYSHNINYNKDKNKNESFPKKSNSYNFLNKKRYNPFK
;
A
#
# COMPACT_ATOMS: atom_id res chain seq x y z
N MET A 1 -26.18 64.21 27.72
CA MET A 1 -26.00 63.78 29.11
C MET A 1 -26.46 62.34 29.20
N ASN A 2 -25.77 61.39 28.73
CA ASN A 2 -25.81 59.99 29.09
C ASN A 2 -24.68 59.30 28.30
N SER A 3 -23.70 58.92 29.04
CA SER A 3 -22.52 58.18 28.53
C SER A 3 -22.85 56.72 28.47
N ASP A 4 -23.00 56.17 27.27
CA ASP A 4 -23.15 54.74 27.03
C ASP A 4 -21.75 54.07 27.14
N ARG A 5 -21.63 53.27 28.15
CA ARG A 5 -20.46 52.38 28.36
C ARG A 5 -20.60 51.19 27.42
N ILE A 6 -19.73 51.10 26.43
CA ILE A 6 -19.49 49.88 25.65
C ILE A 6 -18.82 48.88 26.57
N VAL A 7 -19.52 47.77 26.83
CA VAL A 7 -18.98 46.60 27.53
C VAL A 7 -18.29 45.75 26.49
N THR A 8 -16.97 45.67 26.55
CA THR A 8 -16.15 44.67 25.82
C THR A 8 -16.19 43.34 26.55
N PRO A 9 -16.40 42.21 25.88
CA PRO A 9 -16.27 40.93 26.55
C PRO A 9 -14.79 40.58 26.71
N LYS A 10 -14.36 40.41 27.95
CA LYS A 10 -13.07 39.74 28.29
C LYS A 10 -13.21 38.27 28.01
N SER A 11 -12.36 37.73 27.12
CA SER A 11 -11.95 36.34 27.18
C SER A 11 -10.46 36.31 26.86
N GLU A 12 -9.67 36.42 27.89
CA GLU A 12 -8.24 36.16 27.90
C GLU A 12 -8.05 34.66 27.99
N THR A 13 -7.65 34.05 26.88
CA THR A 13 -6.78 32.86 26.90
C THR A 13 -5.43 33.32 26.39
N ASN A 14 -4.56 33.67 27.35
CA ASN A 14 -3.17 33.99 27.08
C ASN A 14 -2.42 32.75 26.54
N PHE A 15 -2.34 32.63 25.24
CA PHE A 15 -1.25 31.90 24.61
C PHE A 15 -0.06 32.87 24.55
N THR A 16 0.84 32.72 25.50
CA THR A 16 2.12 33.43 25.50
C THR A 16 2.99 32.88 24.38
N LEU A 17 2.95 33.53 23.21
CA LEU A 17 3.92 33.41 22.13
C LEU A 17 5.24 34.07 22.59
N ASN A 18 6.09 33.26 23.21
CA ASN A 18 7.50 33.60 23.31
C ASN A 18 8.17 33.15 22.01
N ASN A 19 8.16 34.04 21.00
CA ASN A 19 9.21 34.07 19.97
C ASN A 19 9.01 35.25 19.03
N LEU A 20 9.87 36.21 19.07
CA LEU A 20 10.05 37.34 18.16
C LEU A 20 10.42 36.97 16.70
N ASN A 21 10.43 35.65 16.38
CA ASN A 21 10.72 35.09 15.04
C ASN A 21 9.60 34.19 14.48
N GLY A 22 8.34 34.49 14.74
CA GLY A 22 7.14 33.66 14.52
C GLY A 22 6.93 33.01 13.14
N PHE A 23 7.69 33.35 12.10
CA PHE A 23 7.55 32.82 10.73
C PHE A 23 8.88 32.65 10.01
N SER A 24 10.01 32.55 10.70
CA SER A 24 11.35 32.40 10.10
C SER A 24 11.46 31.17 9.18
N TYR A 25 10.70 30.10 9.48
CA TYR A 25 10.67 28.92 8.63
C TYR A 25 10.13 29.19 7.22
N LEU A 26 9.32 30.23 7.01
CA LEU A 26 8.82 30.58 5.68
C LEU A 26 9.92 31.11 4.74
N GLU A 27 11.05 31.56 5.27
CA GLU A 27 12.18 32.03 4.47
C GLU A 27 12.87 30.90 3.68
N GLN A 28 12.63 29.67 4.10
CA GLN A 28 13.11 28.46 3.40
C GLN A 28 12.29 28.13 2.14
N LEU A 29 11.17 28.82 1.90
CA LEU A 29 10.27 28.56 0.77
C LEU A 29 10.60 29.50 -0.39
N SER A 30 10.38 29.01 -1.62
CA SER A 30 10.38 29.88 -2.78
C SER A 30 9.22 30.87 -2.73
N PRO A 31 9.29 32.00 -3.48
CA PRO A 31 8.18 32.95 -3.52
C PRO A 31 6.83 32.29 -3.83
N GLU A 32 6.77 31.42 -4.87
CA GLU A 32 5.55 30.69 -5.26
C GLU A 32 5.02 29.78 -4.13
N GLN A 33 5.92 29.06 -3.45
CA GLN A 33 5.57 28.20 -2.33
C GLN A 33 5.08 29.05 -1.13
N LYS A 34 5.76 30.19 -0.86
CA LYS A 34 5.42 31.10 0.22
C LYS A 34 4.03 31.72 0.03
N ASP A 35 3.72 32.14 -1.20
CA ASP A 35 2.39 32.71 -1.54
C ASP A 35 1.29 31.65 -1.38
N ALA A 36 1.51 30.42 -1.86
CA ALA A 36 0.58 29.32 -1.70
C ALA A 36 0.35 28.97 -0.22
N VAL A 37 1.38 29.00 0.63
CA VAL A 37 1.28 28.75 2.06
C VAL A 37 0.53 29.83 2.78
N LYS A 38 0.76 31.11 2.48
CA LYS A 38 0.11 32.25 3.15
C LYS A 38 -1.36 32.43 2.81
N CYS A 39 -1.82 31.90 1.69
CA CYS A 39 -3.23 31.98 1.28
C CYS A 39 -4.09 31.05 2.15
N ILE A 40 -4.70 31.56 3.23
CA ILE A 40 -5.55 30.79 4.15
C ILE A 40 -7.03 31.25 4.15
N ASP A 41 -7.34 32.29 3.44
CA ASP A 41 -8.67 32.93 3.41
C ASP A 41 -9.62 32.34 2.37
N ARG A 42 -9.11 31.51 1.44
CA ARG A 42 -9.86 30.92 0.33
C ARG A 42 -9.39 29.52 -0.06
N SER A 43 -10.25 28.81 -0.80
CA SER A 43 -9.89 27.51 -1.40
C SER A 43 -8.82 27.68 -2.48
N GLN A 44 -7.97 26.67 -2.66
CA GLN A 44 -6.88 26.72 -3.63
C GLN A 44 -6.57 25.37 -4.24
N ILE A 45 -6.05 25.41 -5.45
CA ILE A 45 -5.47 24.29 -6.15
C ILE A 45 -4.03 24.62 -6.52
N ILE A 46 -3.11 23.73 -6.16
CA ILE A 46 -1.68 23.91 -6.37
C ILE A 46 -1.20 22.85 -7.37
N SER A 47 -0.91 23.31 -8.59
CA SER A 47 -0.26 22.49 -9.61
C SER A 47 1.22 22.39 -9.26
N ALA A 48 1.64 21.25 -8.81
CA ALA A 48 2.97 21.02 -8.27
C ALA A 48 3.61 19.78 -8.91
N PRO A 49 4.37 19.97 -10.01
CA PRO A 49 5.04 18.87 -10.70
C PRO A 49 6.04 18.11 -9.83
N ALA A 50 6.55 16.97 -10.37
CA ALA A 50 7.54 16.15 -9.66
C ALA A 50 8.74 17.00 -9.18
N GLY A 51 9.13 16.87 -7.91
CA GLY A 51 10.30 17.58 -7.37
C GLY A 51 10.09 19.05 -7.02
N SER A 52 8.88 19.60 -7.15
CA SER A 52 8.59 21.02 -6.83
C SER A 52 8.27 21.27 -5.35
N GLY A 53 8.24 20.25 -4.49
CA GLY A 53 7.99 20.38 -3.06
C GLY A 53 6.53 20.35 -2.64
N LYS A 54 5.66 19.56 -3.31
CA LYS A 54 4.25 19.35 -2.97
C LYS A 54 4.00 19.20 -1.47
N THR A 55 4.55 18.14 -0.90
CA THR A 55 4.38 17.81 0.52
C THR A 55 4.95 18.90 1.43
N ARG A 56 6.04 19.57 1.02
CA ARG A 56 6.62 20.69 1.75
C ARG A 56 5.63 21.85 1.88
N VAL A 57 4.97 22.24 0.80
CA VAL A 57 3.97 23.32 0.82
C VAL A 57 2.81 22.96 1.75
N LEU A 58 2.29 21.72 1.70
CA LEU A 58 1.21 21.30 2.60
C LEU A 58 1.64 21.31 4.07
N THR A 59 2.84 20.80 4.36
CA THR A 59 3.38 20.76 5.72
C THR A 59 3.54 22.17 6.31
N TYR A 60 4.14 23.08 5.53
CA TYR A 60 4.32 24.46 5.94
C TYR A 60 2.97 25.21 6.04
N LYS A 61 2.00 24.86 5.21
CA LYS A 61 0.66 25.41 5.30
C LYS A 61 -0.06 24.98 6.58
N ILE A 62 0.04 23.72 6.98
CA ILE A 62 -0.52 23.26 8.26
C ILE A 62 0.13 24.03 9.41
N ALA A 63 1.46 24.13 9.42
CA ALA A 63 2.18 24.88 10.43
C ALA A 63 1.75 26.36 10.46
N TYR A 64 1.58 26.98 9.29
CA TYR A 64 1.13 28.37 9.16
C TYR A 64 -0.31 28.56 9.66
N LEU A 65 -1.24 27.64 9.37
CA LEU A 65 -2.60 27.67 9.88
C LEU A 65 -2.64 27.64 11.41
N ILE A 66 -1.91 26.73 12.02
CA ILE A 66 -1.82 26.60 13.49
C ILE A 66 -1.21 27.85 14.12
N ALA A 67 -0.12 28.36 13.55
CA ALA A 67 0.53 29.59 14.01
C ALA A 67 -0.37 30.84 13.87
N ASN A 68 -1.39 30.81 12.99
CA ASN A 68 -2.41 31.83 12.88
C ASN A 68 -3.67 31.55 13.74
N GLY A 69 -3.59 30.62 14.69
CA GLY A 69 -4.67 30.39 15.67
C GLY A 69 -5.76 29.41 15.21
N VAL A 70 -5.54 28.68 14.08
CA VAL A 70 -6.49 27.65 13.66
C VAL A 70 -6.33 26.44 14.58
N LYS A 71 -7.44 25.96 15.13
CA LYS A 71 -7.43 24.78 16.01
C LYS A 71 -6.94 23.54 15.27
N PRO A 72 -5.94 22.81 15.77
CA PRO A 72 -5.45 21.58 15.12
C PRO A 72 -6.57 20.58 14.82
N SER A 73 -7.53 20.38 15.72
CA SER A 73 -8.68 19.48 15.55
C SER A 73 -9.62 19.87 14.40
N SER A 74 -9.57 21.11 13.92
CA SER A 74 -10.36 21.59 12.78
C SER A 74 -9.66 21.44 11.44
N ILE A 75 -8.45 20.88 11.41
CA ILE A 75 -7.68 20.62 10.20
C ILE A 75 -7.79 19.14 9.82
N LEU A 76 -8.24 18.88 8.59
CA LEU A 76 -8.22 17.56 7.95
C LEU A 76 -7.13 17.53 6.87
N ALA A 77 -6.14 16.66 7.01
CA ALA A 77 -5.07 16.46 6.04
C ALA A 77 -5.11 15.03 5.49
N LEU A 78 -5.39 14.89 4.20
CA LEU A 78 -5.55 13.62 3.51
C LEU A 78 -4.37 13.35 2.59
N THR A 79 -3.80 12.14 2.70
CA THR A 79 -2.72 11.67 1.85
C THR A 79 -3.09 10.35 1.18
N PHE A 80 -2.27 9.91 0.21
CA PHE A 80 -2.51 8.65 -0.47
C PHE A 80 -1.84 7.46 0.21
N THR A 81 -0.73 7.69 0.93
CA THR A 81 0.06 6.65 1.62
C THR A 81 0.30 6.99 3.08
N ASN A 82 0.42 5.98 3.94
CA ASN A 82 0.76 6.17 5.35
C ASN A 82 2.14 6.79 5.53
N LYS A 83 3.11 6.43 4.69
CA LYS A 83 4.44 7.04 4.69
C LYS A 83 4.37 8.55 4.51
N ALA A 84 3.60 9.04 3.52
CA ALA A 84 3.41 10.46 3.31
C ALA A 84 2.70 11.15 4.50
N ALA A 85 1.71 10.48 5.11
CA ALA A 85 1.03 10.99 6.30
C ALA A 85 1.98 11.11 7.50
N ASN A 86 2.78 10.08 7.76
CA ASN A 86 3.74 10.09 8.87
C ASN A 86 4.86 11.11 8.64
N GLU A 87 5.40 11.19 7.42
CA GLU A 87 6.41 12.19 7.06
C GLU A 87 5.87 13.61 7.19
N MET A 88 4.62 13.86 6.77
CA MET A 88 3.96 15.14 6.94
C MET A 88 3.81 15.47 8.43
N LYS A 89 3.38 14.51 9.24
CA LYS A 89 3.23 14.68 10.70
C LYS A 89 4.56 15.04 11.36
N SER A 90 5.62 14.27 11.11
CA SER A 90 6.95 14.54 11.67
C SER A 90 7.45 15.94 11.32
N ARG A 91 7.32 16.35 10.07
CA ARG A 91 7.74 17.68 9.62
C ARG A 91 6.93 18.82 10.23
N VAL A 92 5.62 18.62 10.49
CA VAL A 92 4.81 19.64 11.18
C VAL A 92 5.26 19.77 12.63
N ILE A 93 5.59 18.65 13.30
CA ILE A 93 6.15 18.64 14.66
C ILE A 93 7.46 19.43 14.70
N GLU A 94 8.38 19.18 13.78
CA GLU A 94 9.66 19.86 13.69
C GLU A 94 9.52 21.38 13.47
N LEU A 95 8.50 21.82 12.71
CA LEU A 95 8.27 23.23 12.40
C LEU A 95 7.67 24.01 13.56
N LEU A 96 6.87 23.38 14.42
CA LEU A 96 6.08 24.07 15.45
C LEU A 96 6.61 23.86 16.87
N ASP A 97 7.49 22.88 17.07
CA ASP A 97 8.00 22.47 18.40
C ASP A 97 6.86 22.31 19.44
N ASN A 98 5.71 21.76 18.99
CA ASN A 98 4.48 21.71 19.76
C ASN A 98 3.79 20.35 19.67
N ASN A 99 3.32 19.85 20.80
CA ASN A 99 2.69 18.53 20.94
C ASN A 99 1.18 18.51 20.60
N SER A 100 0.50 19.66 20.49
CA SER A 100 -0.93 19.75 20.15
C SER A 100 -1.28 19.26 18.72
N ILE A 101 -0.28 18.89 17.93
CA ILE A 101 -0.39 18.37 16.57
C ILE A 101 -1.13 17.03 16.50
N ASN A 102 -1.20 16.27 17.59
CA ASN A 102 -1.89 14.98 17.64
C ASN A 102 -3.42 15.10 17.43
N GLU A 103 -3.99 16.28 17.64
CA GLU A 103 -5.41 16.54 17.40
C GLU A 103 -5.75 16.68 15.91
N ILE A 104 -4.75 16.93 15.04
CA ILE A 104 -4.98 17.06 13.59
C ILE A 104 -5.51 15.73 13.04
N TRP A 105 -6.57 15.82 12.26
CA TRP A 105 -7.07 14.68 11.50
C TRP A 105 -6.17 14.45 10.27
N MET A 106 -5.05 13.77 10.47
CA MET A 106 -4.06 13.50 9.43
C MET A 106 -3.92 12.01 9.17
N GLY A 107 -4.03 11.59 7.91
CA GLY A 107 -3.95 10.19 7.53
C GLY A 107 -4.26 9.92 6.07
N THR A 108 -4.35 8.63 5.73
CA THR A 108 -4.84 8.23 4.40
C THR A 108 -6.37 8.36 4.34
N PHE A 109 -6.92 8.45 3.13
CA PHE A 109 -8.37 8.43 2.93
C PHE A 109 -9.06 7.29 3.69
N HIS A 110 -8.52 6.08 3.58
CA HIS A 110 -9.09 4.91 4.23
C HIS A 110 -9.01 4.98 5.76
N SER A 111 -7.89 5.43 6.32
CA SER A 111 -7.73 5.52 7.78
C SER A 111 -8.67 6.56 8.40
N ILE A 112 -8.79 7.72 7.77
CA ILE A 112 -9.70 8.77 8.24
C ILE A 112 -11.17 8.34 8.10
N PHE A 113 -11.55 7.76 6.98
CA PHE A 113 -12.94 7.36 6.76
C PHE A 113 -13.33 6.14 7.61
N LEU A 114 -12.39 5.21 7.86
CA LEU A 114 -12.61 4.16 8.84
C LEU A 114 -12.84 4.73 10.25
N ARG A 115 -12.05 5.73 10.66
CA ARG A 115 -12.26 6.45 11.94
C ARG A 115 -13.65 7.10 11.98
N ILE A 116 -14.10 7.71 10.89
CA ILE A 116 -15.45 8.27 10.78
C ILE A 116 -16.52 7.18 10.94
N LEU A 117 -16.39 6.02 10.29
CA LEU A 117 -17.32 4.90 10.45
C LEU A 117 -17.32 4.35 11.88
N ARG A 118 -16.15 4.20 12.50
CA ARG A 118 -16.01 3.74 13.90
C ARG A 118 -16.70 4.68 14.88
N ASN A 119 -16.54 5.98 14.69
CA ASN A 119 -17.18 7.02 15.51
C ASN A 119 -18.72 7.10 15.35
N ASN A 120 -19.27 6.41 14.33
CA ASN A 120 -20.71 6.34 14.07
C ASN A 120 -21.21 4.90 14.01
N SER A 121 -20.69 4.04 14.91
CA SER A 121 -20.93 2.59 14.93
C SER A 121 -22.41 2.23 15.09
N GLU A 122 -23.21 3.05 15.75
CA GLU A 122 -24.66 2.85 15.88
C GLU A 122 -25.35 2.96 14.52
N TYR A 123 -25.04 3.99 13.72
CA TYR A 123 -25.57 4.10 12.37
C TYR A 123 -25.14 2.94 11.49
N VAL A 124 -23.85 2.56 11.58
CA VAL A 124 -23.27 1.41 10.84
C VAL A 124 -24.02 0.12 11.20
N SER A 125 -24.34 -0.07 12.47
CA SER A 125 -25.08 -1.24 12.94
C SER A 125 -26.51 -1.28 12.41
N THR A 126 -27.23 -0.19 12.51
CA THR A 126 -28.65 -0.13 12.10
C THR A 126 -28.83 -0.19 10.59
N LYS A 127 -28.01 0.52 9.81
CA LYS A 127 -28.19 0.65 8.35
C LYS A 127 -27.42 -0.33 7.53
N PHE A 128 -26.19 -0.70 7.96
CA PHE A 128 -25.34 -1.63 7.21
C PHE A 128 -25.29 -3.03 7.82
N LYS A 129 -25.98 -3.27 8.96
CA LYS A 129 -26.05 -4.56 9.66
C LYS A 129 -24.69 -5.09 10.09
N LEU A 130 -23.76 -4.19 10.42
CA LEU A 130 -22.44 -4.49 10.93
C LEU A 130 -22.36 -4.00 12.37
N ASN A 131 -22.10 -4.89 13.33
CA ASN A 131 -21.95 -4.47 14.72
C ASN A 131 -20.65 -3.68 14.93
N GLN A 132 -20.47 -3.10 16.12
CA GLN A 132 -19.30 -2.27 16.45
C GLN A 132 -17.95 -3.00 16.29
N HIS A 133 -17.93 -4.32 16.30
CA HIS A 133 -16.73 -5.17 16.16
C HIS A 133 -16.53 -5.69 14.73
N PHE A 134 -17.03 -4.99 13.72
CA PHE A 134 -16.80 -5.39 12.34
C PHE A 134 -15.31 -5.43 11.99
N LEU A 135 -14.93 -6.40 11.17
CA LEU A 135 -13.57 -6.59 10.68
C LEU A 135 -13.37 -5.95 9.30
N ILE A 136 -12.14 -5.57 9.01
CA ILE A 136 -11.72 -5.18 7.66
C ILE A 136 -11.05 -6.39 7.00
N TYR A 137 -11.55 -6.79 5.84
CA TYR A 137 -10.96 -7.86 5.04
C TYR A 137 -9.94 -7.30 4.07
N ASP A 138 -8.73 -7.87 4.10
CA ASP A 138 -7.69 -7.63 3.12
C ASP A 138 -8.02 -8.31 1.77
N GLN A 139 -7.16 -8.08 0.77
CA GLN A 139 -7.37 -8.66 -0.57
C GLN A 139 -7.42 -10.19 -0.57
N LYS A 140 -6.68 -10.86 0.33
CA LYS A 140 -6.71 -12.33 0.43
C LYS A 140 -8.02 -12.84 1.01
N ALA A 141 -8.53 -12.18 2.05
CA ALA A 141 -9.85 -12.51 2.61
C ALA A 141 -10.97 -12.21 1.61
N LYS A 142 -10.89 -11.06 0.90
CA LYS A 142 -11.79 -10.73 -0.22
C LYS A 142 -11.80 -11.83 -1.28
N ASN A 143 -10.63 -12.26 -1.73
CA ASN A 143 -10.50 -13.32 -2.73
C ASN A 143 -11.05 -14.65 -2.22
N ALA A 144 -10.81 -15.04 -0.98
CA ALA A 144 -11.35 -16.26 -0.39
C ALA A 144 -12.88 -16.27 -0.37
N VAL A 145 -13.51 -15.12 -0.04
CA VAL A 145 -14.98 -14.98 -0.12
C VAL A 145 -15.47 -15.13 -1.56
N LEU A 146 -14.77 -14.50 -2.52
CA LEU A 146 -15.14 -14.57 -3.93
C LEU A 146 -15.01 -15.97 -4.50
N GLU A 147 -13.95 -16.71 -4.14
CA GLU A 147 -13.78 -18.11 -4.59
C GLU A 147 -14.98 -18.98 -4.25
N LEU A 148 -15.55 -18.82 -3.06
CA LEU A 148 -16.75 -19.57 -2.65
C LEU A 148 -17.99 -19.24 -3.50
N ILE A 149 -18.04 -18.02 -4.05
CA ILE A 149 -19.18 -17.54 -4.84
C ILE A 149 -19.02 -17.88 -6.31
N LEU A 150 -17.80 -17.76 -6.86
CA LEU A 150 -17.54 -17.90 -8.28
C LEU A 150 -17.84 -19.30 -8.80
N GLU A 151 -17.63 -20.34 -8.01
CA GLU A 151 -18.01 -21.72 -8.38
C GLU A 151 -19.50 -21.87 -8.71
N LYS A 152 -20.35 -21.04 -8.11
CA LYS A 152 -21.81 -21.05 -8.34
C LYS A 152 -22.19 -20.33 -9.64
N TYR A 153 -21.52 -19.23 -9.97
CA TYR A 153 -21.96 -18.33 -11.03
C TYR A 153 -21.13 -18.41 -12.31
N ILE A 154 -19.87 -18.83 -12.25
CA ILE A 154 -18.94 -18.84 -13.37
C ILE A 154 -18.52 -20.29 -13.67
N LYS A 155 -19.16 -20.87 -14.69
CA LYS A 155 -18.89 -22.25 -15.10
C LYS A 155 -17.41 -22.47 -15.49
N THR A 156 -16.83 -21.56 -16.23
CA THR A 156 -15.41 -21.61 -16.62
C THR A 156 -14.47 -21.59 -15.42
N TYR A 157 -14.76 -20.83 -14.36
CA TYR A 157 -13.98 -20.83 -13.12
C TYR A 157 -13.98 -22.21 -12.47
N LYS A 158 -15.15 -22.83 -12.36
CA LYS A 158 -15.30 -24.17 -11.80
C LYS A 158 -14.54 -25.23 -12.62
N GLU A 159 -14.64 -25.15 -13.94
CA GLU A 159 -13.95 -26.06 -14.88
C GLU A 159 -12.43 -25.92 -14.77
N GLU A 160 -11.90 -24.69 -14.75
CA GLU A 160 -10.45 -24.45 -14.64
C GLU A 160 -9.91 -24.88 -13.28
N LYS A 161 -10.67 -24.67 -12.21
CA LYS A 161 -10.31 -25.15 -10.86
C LYS A 161 -10.28 -26.67 -10.78
N GLN A 162 -11.21 -27.37 -11.45
CA GLN A 162 -11.24 -28.83 -11.51
C GLN A 162 -10.08 -29.41 -12.33
N LYS A 163 -9.63 -28.71 -13.37
CA LYS A 163 -8.46 -29.10 -14.20
C LYS A 163 -7.12 -28.74 -13.55
N ASP A 164 -7.12 -28.25 -12.32
CA ASP A 164 -5.95 -27.67 -11.62
C ASP A 164 -5.20 -26.58 -12.40
N ASN A 165 -5.93 -25.88 -13.28
CA ASN A 165 -5.42 -24.72 -14.00
C ASN A 165 -5.49 -23.46 -13.13
N ARG A 166 -4.62 -23.41 -12.12
CA ARG A 166 -4.59 -22.37 -11.10
C ARG A 166 -4.44 -20.98 -11.70
N LYS A 167 -3.70 -20.84 -12.78
CA LYS A 167 -3.47 -19.54 -13.41
C LYS A 167 -4.76 -18.97 -14.01
N ALA A 168 -5.47 -19.75 -14.81
CA ALA A 168 -6.71 -19.31 -15.45
C ALA A 168 -7.81 -19.02 -14.40
N ALA A 169 -7.92 -19.86 -13.36
CA ALA A 169 -8.83 -19.60 -12.26
C ALA A 169 -8.48 -18.30 -11.52
N GLN A 170 -7.20 -18.03 -11.28
CA GLN A 170 -6.73 -16.80 -10.64
C GLN A 170 -7.02 -15.55 -11.49
N ASP A 171 -6.85 -15.64 -12.81
CA ASP A 171 -7.14 -14.52 -13.72
C ASP A 171 -8.63 -14.16 -13.71
N ILE A 172 -9.53 -15.16 -13.67
CA ILE A 172 -10.98 -14.96 -13.53
C ILE A 172 -11.31 -14.30 -12.19
N LEU A 173 -10.73 -14.80 -11.09
CA LEU A 173 -10.94 -14.27 -9.74
C LEU A 173 -10.53 -12.80 -9.66
N LEU A 174 -9.36 -12.46 -10.16
CA LEU A 174 -8.85 -11.08 -10.16
C LEU A 174 -9.71 -10.17 -11.05
N GLY A 175 -10.16 -10.65 -12.20
CA GLY A 175 -11.07 -9.91 -13.07
C GLY A 175 -12.36 -9.52 -12.36
N ILE A 176 -13.04 -10.47 -11.72
CA ILE A 176 -14.27 -10.22 -10.94
C ILE A 176 -13.98 -9.32 -9.73
N SER A 177 -12.89 -9.56 -9.01
CA SER A 177 -12.49 -8.72 -7.87
C SER A 177 -12.33 -7.25 -8.28
N ASN A 178 -11.71 -6.99 -9.42
CA ASN A 178 -11.54 -5.64 -9.97
C ASN A 178 -12.88 -5.01 -10.38
N ILE A 179 -13.79 -5.77 -11.01
CA ILE A 179 -15.12 -5.27 -11.35
C ILE A 179 -15.89 -4.85 -10.10
N ILE A 180 -15.87 -5.67 -9.05
CA ILE A 180 -16.53 -5.35 -7.77
C ILE A 180 -15.94 -4.09 -7.14
N SER A 181 -14.61 -3.95 -7.10
CA SER A 181 -13.95 -2.74 -6.61
C SER A 181 -14.38 -1.51 -7.40
N ARG A 182 -14.42 -1.58 -8.73
CA ARG A 182 -14.87 -0.47 -9.57
C ARG A 182 -16.32 -0.09 -9.29
N ILE A 183 -17.23 -1.07 -9.15
CA ILE A 183 -18.64 -0.80 -8.79
C ILE A 183 -18.74 -0.03 -7.48
N LYS A 184 -18.01 -0.46 -6.44
CA LYS A 184 -18.00 0.21 -5.14
C LYS A 184 -17.44 1.63 -5.24
N ASN A 185 -16.37 1.83 -6.00
CA ASN A 185 -15.70 3.13 -6.15
C ASN A 185 -16.46 4.14 -7.04
N GLU A 186 -17.47 3.70 -7.81
CA GLU A 186 -18.38 4.62 -8.47
C GLU A 186 -19.43 5.21 -7.51
N GLY A 187 -19.70 4.57 -6.36
CA GLY A 187 -20.70 5.03 -5.40
C GLY A 187 -22.15 4.93 -5.88
N LYS A 188 -22.39 4.22 -6.99
CA LYS A 188 -23.70 3.99 -7.61
C LYS A 188 -24.24 2.60 -7.28
N LYS A 189 -25.50 2.36 -7.56
CA LYS A 189 -26.07 1.01 -7.48
C LYS A 189 -25.45 0.09 -8.52
N VAL A 190 -25.26 -1.18 -8.20
CA VAL A 190 -24.67 -2.16 -9.12
C VAL A 190 -25.41 -2.23 -10.45
N GLN A 191 -26.74 -2.13 -10.43
CA GLN A 191 -27.57 -2.14 -11.65
C GLN A 191 -27.26 -0.93 -12.55
N GLU A 192 -27.06 0.24 -11.98
CA GLU A 192 -26.72 1.46 -12.71
C GLU A 192 -25.32 1.32 -13.35
N CYS A 193 -24.33 0.81 -12.56
CA CYS A 193 -22.99 0.58 -13.09
C CYS A 193 -22.96 -0.39 -14.27
N VAL A 194 -23.59 -1.56 -14.13
CA VAL A 194 -23.55 -2.59 -15.19
C VAL A 194 -24.44 -2.27 -16.41
N SER A 195 -25.34 -1.27 -16.27
CA SER A 195 -26.15 -0.78 -17.40
C SER A 195 -25.43 0.30 -18.21
N ASP A 196 -24.45 0.96 -17.63
CA ASP A 196 -23.62 1.95 -18.30
C ASP A 196 -22.69 1.24 -19.30
N GLU A 197 -22.80 1.56 -20.58
CA GLU A 197 -22.00 0.95 -21.65
C GLU A 197 -20.51 1.27 -21.54
N SER A 198 -20.15 2.37 -20.86
CA SER A 198 -18.77 2.74 -20.59
C SER A 198 -18.12 1.86 -19.49
N PHE A 199 -18.95 1.18 -18.68
CA PHE A 199 -18.50 0.33 -17.58
C PHE A 199 -18.25 -1.10 -18.07
N ASP A 200 -17.01 -1.42 -18.38
CA ASP A 200 -16.62 -2.72 -18.94
C ASP A 200 -16.69 -3.85 -17.89
N ILE A 201 -17.56 -4.82 -18.14
CA ILE A 201 -17.74 -6.04 -17.34
C ILE A 201 -17.39 -7.31 -18.12
N ARG A 202 -16.93 -7.18 -19.38
CA ARG A 202 -16.62 -8.34 -20.23
C ARG A 202 -15.53 -9.22 -19.63
N PRO A 203 -15.59 -10.53 -19.80
CA PRO A 203 -16.56 -11.29 -20.65
C PRO A 203 -17.85 -11.71 -19.92
N TYR A 204 -18.21 -11.11 -18.81
CA TYR A 204 -19.33 -11.54 -17.96
C TYR A 204 -20.66 -10.90 -18.35
N LYS A 205 -21.77 -11.58 -18.00
CA LYS A 205 -23.12 -11.06 -18.20
C LYS A 205 -23.52 -10.13 -17.04
N LYS A 206 -24.38 -9.14 -17.33
CA LYS A 206 -24.89 -8.18 -16.32
C LYS A 206 -25.50 -8.89 -15.10
N ASP A 207 -26.37 -9.87 -15.32
CA ASP A 207 -27.01 -10.62 -14.24
C ASP A 207 -26.01 -11.43 -13.39
N GLN A 208 -24.96 -11.98 -14.01
CA GLN A 208 -23.91 -12.68 -13.27
C GLN A 208 -23.20 -11.73 -12.30
N ILE A 209 -22.80 -10.55 -12.75
CA ILE A 209 -22.13 -9.55 -11.92
C ILE A 209 -23.05 -9.07 -10.80
N ILE A 210 -24.34 -8.80 -11.10
CA ILE A 210 -25.31 -8.37 -10.10
C ILE A 210 -25.47 -9.42 -8.99
N ASN A 211 -25.60 -10.69 -9.40
CA ASN A 211 -25.79 -11.79 -8.43
C ASN A 211 -24.52 -12.06 -7.60
N ILE A 212 -23.33 -12.04 -8.24
CA ILE A 212 -22.05 -12.18 -7.55
C ILE A 212 -21.88 -11.03 -6.54
N TYR A 213 -22.15 -9.79 -6.93
CA TYR A 213 -22.06 -8.63 -6.04
C TYR A 213 -23.01 -8.74 -4.84
N LYS A 214 -24.26 -9.17 -5.05
CA LYS A 214 -25.24 -9.38 -3.97
C LYS A 214 -24.76 -10.46 -3.00
N ASP A 215 -24.36 -11.64 -3.50
CA ASP A 215 -23.90 -12.75 -2.66
C ASP A 215 -22.61 -12.38 -1.92
N TYR A 216 -21.70 -11.64 -2.58
CA TYR A 216 -20.48 -11.12 -1.97
C TYR A 216 -20.78 -10.19 -0.79
N ARG A 217 -21.65 -9.21 -1.00
CA ARG A 217 -22.09 -8.29 0.05
C ARG A 217 -22.76 -9.02 1.22
N ASN A 218 -23.65 -9.96 0.92
CA ASN A 218 -24.33 -10.75 1.95
C ASN A 218 -23.34 -11.58 2.77
N LYS A 219 -22.34 -12.21 2.13
CA LYS A 219 -21.32 -12.98 2.84
C LYS A 219 -20.46 -12.09 3.74
N LEU A 220 -20.07 -10.90 3.30
CA LEU A 220 -19.36 -9.94 4.14
C LEU A 220 -20.22 -9.52 5.35
N GLN A 221 -21.48 -9.14 5.15
CA GLN A 221 -22.39 -8.77 6.24
C GLN A 221 -22.58 -9.91 7.23
N ASN A 222 -22.78 -11.13 6.75
CA ASN A 222 -22.92 -12.31 7.61
C ASN A 222 -21.64 -12.59 8.41
N SER A 223 -20.49 -12.32 7.86
CA SER A 223 -19.19 -12.41 8.55
C SER A 223 -18.89 -11.20 9.43
N ASN A 224 -19.81 -10.26 9.59
CA ASN A 224 -19.58 -8.97 10.25
C ASN A 224 -18.28 -8.32 9.79
N ALA A 225 -18.11 -8.19 8.48
CA ALA A 225 -16.90 -7.69 7.85
C ALA A 225 -17.23 -6.76 6.68
N MET A 226 -16.27 -5.90 6.35
CA MET A 226 -16.23 -5.07 5.14
C MET A 226 -14.86 -5.18 4.49
N ASP A 227 -14.74 -4.91 3.19
CA ASP A 227 -13.45 -4.79 2.52
C ASP A 227 -12.98 -3.31 2.46
N PHE A 228 -11.79 -3.07 1.92
CA PHE A 228 -11.26 -1.72 1.77
C PHE A 228 -12.15 -0.79 0.96
N ASP A 229 -12.78 -1.29 -0.10
CA ASP A 229 -13.67 -0.48 -0.94
C ASP A 229 -14.97 -0.12 -0.19
N ASP A 230 -15.41 -0.97 0.74
CA ASP A 230 -16.59 -0.70 1.56
C ASP A 230 -16.36 0.44 2.56
N ILE A 231 -15.13 0.68 3.00
CA ILE A 231 -14.82 1.83 3.87
C ILE A 231 -15.25 3.13 3.19
N LEU A 232 -14.87 3.28 1.92
CA LEU A 232 -15.27 4.45 1.14
C LEU A 232 -16.78 4.46 0.85
N LEU A 233 -17.33 3.33 0.39
CA LEU A 233 -18.73 3.21 0.02
C LEU A 233 -19.67 3.48 1.21
N TYR A 234 -19.39 2.90 2.36
CA TYR A 234 -20.25 3.05 3.53
C TYR A 234 -20.11 4.45 4.16
N THR A 235 -18.92 5.04 4.12
CA THR A 235 -18.75 6.45 4.52
C THR A 235 -19.57 7.37 3.61
N PHE A 236 -19.48 7.19 2.30
CA PHE A 236 -20.28 7.96 1.34
C PHE A 236 -21.78 7.78 1.58
N LEU A 237 -22.25 6.53 1.70
CA LEU A 237 -23.66 6.25 1.93
C LEU A 237 -24.17 6.81 3.27
N MET A 238 -23.35 6.73 4.31
CA MET A 238 -23.70 7.28 5.63
C MET A 238 -23.88 8.81 5.57
N LEU A 239 -22.88 9.51 5.02
CA LEU A 239 -22.91 10.98 4.92
C LEU A 239 -24.00 11.48 3.97
N SER A 240 -24.27 10.76 2.88
CA SER A 240 -25.32 11.11 1.92
C SER A 240 -26.73 10.93 2.51
N ASN A 241 -26.93 9.90 3.35
CA ASN A 241 -28.26 9.55 3.86
C ASN A 241 -28.54 10.11 5.27
N ASN A 242 -27.56 10.68 5.96
CA ASN A 242 -27.72 11.28 7.28
C ASN A 242 -27.10 12.67 7.33
N LYS A 243 -27.97 13.68 7.24
CA LYS A 243 -27.56 15.09 7.26
C LYS A 243 -26.91 15.52 8.58
N GLU A 244 -27.33 14.97 9.72
CA GLU A 244 -26.78 15.30 11.03
C GLU A 244 -25.32 14.85 11.15
N ILE A 245 -25.03 13.61 10.71
CA ILE A 245 -23.67 13.11 10.68
C ILE A 245 -22.81 13.95 9.70
N ALA A 246 -23.33 14.28 8.51
CA ALA A 246 -22.61 15.12 7.57
C ALA A 246 -22.33 16.53 8.17
N GLN A 247 -23.32 17.17 8.79
CA GLN A 247 -23.17 18.48 9.44
C GLN A 247 -22.17 18.44 10.60
N LYS A 248 -22.12 17.34 11.39
CA LYS A 248 -21.11 17.15 12.44
C LYS A 248 -19.69 17.32 11.89
N TYR A 249 -19.36 16.67 10.77
CA TYR A 249 -18.03 16.76 10.17
C TYR A 249 -17.82 18.06 9.40
N GLN A 250 -18.86 18.63 8.77
CA GLN A 250 -18.81 19.98 8.19
C GLN A 250 -18.50 21.05 9.24
N ASN A 251 -19.06 20.95 10.45
CA ASN A 251 -18.77 21.85 11.54
C ASN A 251 -17.39 21.63 12.15
N LEU A 252 -16.92 20.39 12.15
CA LEU A 252 -15.60 20.04 12.68
C LEU A 252 -14.47 20.58 11.81
N PHE A 253 -14.53 20.36 10.48
CA PHE A 253 -13.41 20.67 9.58
C PHE A 253 -13.54 22.08 8.99
N GLU A 254 -12.65 22.96 9.39
CA GLU A 254 -12.49 24.29 8.83
C GLU A 254 -11.62 24.29 7.58
N TYR A 255 -10.55 23.50 7.63
CA TYR A 255 -9.59 23.34 6.55
C TYR A 255 -9.47 21.88 6.15
N ILE A 256 -9.56 21.62 4.83
CA ILE A 256 -9.32 20.31 4.23
C ILE A 256 -8.14 20.45 3.29
N LEU A 257 -7.05 19.70 3.56
CA LEU A 257 -5.84 19.67 2.75
C LEU A 257 -5.69 18.29 2.13
N ILE A 258 -5.39 18.23 0.84
CA ILE A 258 -5.33 16.96 0.09
C ILE A 258 -4.05 16.91 -0.70
N ASP A 259 -3.20 15.92 -0.41
CA ASP A 259 -2.01 15.61 -1.20
C ASP A 259 -2.34 14.63 -2.33
N GLU A 260 -1.54 14.67 -3.41
CA GLU A 260 -1.68 13.80 -4.60
C GLU A 260 -3.13 13.76 -5.13
N TYR A 261 -3.77 14.92 -5.23
CA TYR A 261 -5.20 15.05 -5.57
C TYR A 261 -5.57 14.37 -6.89
N GLN A 262 -4.65 14.29 -7.87
CA GLN A 262 -4.86 13.63 -9.15
C GLN A 262 -5.13 12.12 -9.04
N ASP A 263 -4.82 11.50 -7.91
CA ASP A 263 -5.07 10.08 -7.68
C ASP A 263 -6.44 9.79 -7.07
N THR A 264 -7.23 10.82 -6.78
CA THR A 264 -8.56 10.66 -6.19
C THR A 264 -9.54 10.02 -7.16
N ASN A 265 -10.39 9.13 -6.63
CA ASN A 265 -11.50 8.54 -7.37
C ASN A 265 -12.81 9.31 -7.12
N SER A 266 -13.88 8.92 -7.84
CA SER A 266 -15.18 9.61 -7.76
C SER A 266 -15.78 9.59 -6.36
N ILE A 267 -15.69 8.47 -5.65
CA ILE A 267 -16.32 8.36 -4.32
C ILE A 267 -15.54 9.17 -3.27
N GLN A 268 -14.21 9.25 -3.37
CA GLN A 268 -13.40 10.11 -2.50
C GLN A 268 -13.73 11.58 -2.70
N PHE A 269 -13.86 12.02 -3.96
CA PHE A 269 -14.32 13.37 -4.27
C PHE A 269 -15.68 13.66 -3.64
N ASN A 270 -16.65 12.75 -3.80
CA ASN A 270 -18.00 12.92 -3.25
C ASN A 270 -18.01 12.97 -1.72
N ILE A 271 -17.18 12.16 -1.04
CA ILE A 271 -17.07 12.20 0.43
C ILE A 271 -16.50 13.54 0.90
N ILE A 272 -15.43 14.01 0.24
CA ILE A 272 -14.84 15.32 0.55
C ILE A 272 -15.90 16.41 0.44
N ASP A 273 -16.68 16.36 -0.64
CA ASP A 273 -17.75 17.34 -0.87
C ASP A 273 -18.83 17.32 0.22
N LEU A 274 -19.21 16.13 0.70
CA LEU A 274 -20.20 15.98 1.78
C LEU A 274 -19.71 16.46 3.14
N ILE A 275 -18.41 16.45 3.41
CA ILE A 275 -17.83 16.94 4.65
C ILE A 275 -17.30 18.38 4.56
N HIS A 276 -17.25 18.95 3.35
CA HIS A 276 -16.86 20.34 3.15
C HIS A 276 -18.00 21.26 3.53
N ARG A 277 -17.73 22.21 4.41
CA ARG A 277 -18.70 23.23 4.79
C ARG A 277 -18.70 24.41 3.79
N LYS A 278 -19.83 25.09 3.66
CA LYS A 278 -20.01 26.20 2.69
C LYS A 278 -18.93 27.30 2.77
N ASN A 279 -18.44 27.61 3.98
CA ASN A 279 -17.41 28.62 4.21
C ASN A 279 -16.05 27.99 4.58
N GLY A 280 -15.92 26.66 4.51
CA GLY A 280 -14.65 25.95 4.72
C GLY A 280 -13.67 26.23 3.61
N LYS A 281 -12.40 25.97 3.90
CA LYS A 281 -11.32 26.14 2.93
C LYS A 281 -10.79 24.77 2.54
N ILE A 282 -10.61 24.56 1.25
CA ILE A 282 -10.05 23.32 0.71
C ILE A 282 -8.80 23.64 -0.11
N CYS A 283 -7.72 22.92 0.16
CA CYS A 283 -6.46 23.04 -0.56
C CYS A 283 -6.11 21.70 -1.17
N ALA A 284 -6.13 21.60 -2.50
CA ALA A 284 -5.70 20.42 -3.23
C ALA A 284 -4.33 20.66 -3.85
N VAL A 285 -3.41 19.72 -3.66
CA VAL A 285 -2.09 19.74 -4.30
C VAL A 285 -1.97 18.50 -5.19
N GLY A 286 -1.52 18.69 -6.42
CA GLY A 286 -1.41 17.58 -7.35
C GLY A 286 -0.57 17.86 -8.60
N ASP A 287 -0.38 16.78 -9.35
CA ASP A 287 0.29 16.79 -10.66
C ASP A 287 -0.44 15.83 -11.60
N ASP A 288 -1.17 16.36 -12.54
CA ASP A 288 -1.91 15.58 -13.55
C ASP A 288 -0.99 14.67 -14.39
N ALA A 289 0.27 15.04 -14.60
CA ALA A 289 1.28 14.20 -15.24
C ALA A 289 1.69 12.97 -14.40
N GLN A 290 1.35 12.93 -13.14
CA GLN A 290 1.60 11.78 -12.25
C GLN A 290 0.34 10.96 -11.96
N CYS A 291 -0.77 11.16 -12.69
CA CYS A 291 -1.96 10.32 -12.60
C CYS A 291 -1.72 8.97 -13.28
N ILE A 292 -1.38 7.94 -12.49
CA ILE A 292 -1.03 6.58 -12.95
C ILE A 292 -1.82 5.47 -12.25
N TYR A 293 -2.92 5.81 -11.55
CA TYR A 293 -3.76 4.85 -10.83
C TYR A 293 -5.19 4.77 -11.41
N SER A 294 -5.35 4.94 -12.73
CA SER A 294 -6.67 4.82 -13.38
C SER A 294 -7.28 3.43 -13.19
N PHE A 295 -6.43 2.38 -13.12
CA PHE A 295 -6.86 1.01 -12.82
C PHE A 295 -7.47 0.84 -11.40
N ARG A 296 -7.23 1.80 -10.49
CA ARG A 296 -7.88 1.92 -9.17
C ARG A 296 -9.05 2.90 -9.17
N GLY A 297 -9.43 3.42 -10.34
CA GLY A 297 -10.55 4.34 -10.50
C GLY A 297 -10.19 5.82 -10.30
N SER A 298 -8.89 6.19 -10.26
CA SER A 298 -8.53 7.60 -10.26
C SER A 298 -8.98 8.28 -11.56
N LYS A 299 -9.46 9.51 -11.44
CA LYS A 299 -10.01 10.27 -12.56
C LYS A 299 -9.36 11.64 -12.62
N ILE A 300 -8.62 11.89 -13.68
CA ILE A 300 -7.97 13.19 -13.91
C ILE A 300 -8.99 14.33 -14.00
N GLU A 301 -10.21 14.01 -14.46
CA GLU A 301 -11.33 14.92 -14.54
C GLU A 301 -11.78 15.46 -13.16
N ASN A 302 -11.37 14.82 -12.05
CA ASN A 302 -11.63 15.33 -10.71
C ASN A 302 -10.94 16.68 -10.45
N ILE A 303 -9.82 16.96 -11.12
CA ILE A 303 -9.13 18.26 -11.04
C ILE A 303 -10.04 19.36 -11.64
N GLN A 304 -10.63 19.10 -12.81
CA GLN A 304 -11.56 20.04 -13.45
C GLN A 304 -12.80 20.25 -12.59
N LYS A 305 -13.43 19.16 -12.11
CA LYS A 305 -14.60 19.24 -11.21
C LYS A 305 -14.31 20.02 -9.95
N PHE A 306 -13.09 19.91 -9.41
CA PHE A 306 -12.66 20.69 -8.26
C PHE A 306 -12.67 22.19 -8.57
N SER A 307 -12.07 22.58 -9.72
CA SER A 307 -12.02 23.97 -10.14
C SER A 307 -13.42 24.55 -10.41
N GLU A 308 -14.30 23.79 -11.09
CA GLU A 308 -15.67 24.18 -11.34
C GLU A 308 -16.49 24.36 -10.06
N LYS A 309 -16.29 23.49 -9.07
CA LYS A 309 -17.11 23.47 -7.86
C LYS A 309 -16.66 24.46 -6.80
N TYR A 310 -15.37 24.56 -6.55
CA TYR A 310 -14.83 25.34 -5.43
C TYR A 310 -14.25 26.68 -5.86
N SER A 311 -14.17 26.96 -7.18
CA SER A 311 -13.60 28.20 -7.75
C SER A 311 -12.31 28.62 -7.03
N PRO A 312 -11.29 27.71 -6.95
CA PRO A 312 -10.12 27.92 -6.14
C PRO A 312 -9.19 28.96 -6.76
N THR A 313 -8.35 29.57 -5.93
CA THR A 313 -7.17 30.28 -6.43
C THR A 313 -6.14 29.26 -6.91
N GLU A 314 -5.66 29.44 -8.13
CA GLU A 314 -4.66 28.55 -8.73
C GLU A 314 -3.24 29.02 -8.45
N TYR A 315 -2.41 28.11 -7.94
CA TYR A 315 -0.96 28.29 -7.79
C TYR A 315 -0.22 27.28 -8.64
N LYS A 316 0.89 27.69 -9.22
CA LYS A 316 1.78 26.84 -10.00
C LYS A 316 3.17 26.89 -9.41
N LEU A 317 3.71 25.73 -9.05
CA LEU A 317 5.11 25.61 -8.61
C LEU A 317 5.96 25.29 -9.84
N SER A 318 6.79 26.25 -10.25
CA SER A 318 7.55 26.16 -11.51
C SER A 318 8.96 25.58 -11.34
N ILE A 319 9.47 25.48 -10.11
CA ILE A 319 10.85 25.12 -9.82
C ILE A 319 10.99 23.68 -9.36
N ASN A 320 11.89 22.91 -9.96
CA ASN A 320 12.26 21.56 -9.55
C ASN A 320 13.51 21.58 -8.66
N TYR A 321 13.40 21.02 -7.47
CA TYR A 321 14.49 20.93 -6.48
C TYR A 321 15.16 19.55 -6.44
N ARG A 322 14.65 18.58 -7.21
CA ARG A 322 15.08 17.18 -7.16
C ARG A 322 16.12 16.83 -8.20
N SER A 323 15.79 17.07 -9.46
CA SER A 323 16.46 16.49 -10.62
C SER A 323 17.37 17.49 -11.35
N THR A 324 18.33 16.98 -12.14
CA THR A 324 19.14 17.81 -13.04
C THR A 324 18.29 18.41 -14.16
N LYS A 325 18.80 19.44 -14.78
CA LYS A 325 18.15 20.18 -15.87
C LYS A 325 17.81 19.28 -17.07
N GLU A 326 18.73 18.36 -17.40
CA GLU A 326 18.55 17.43 -18.52
C GLU A 326 17.39 16.49 -18.27
N ILE A 327 17.32 15.90 -17.07
CA ILE A 327 16.21 15.02 -16.66
C ILE A 327 14.88 15.75 -16.75
N VAL A 328 14.82 16.98 -16.22
CA VAL A 328 13.60 17.81 -16.26
C VAL A 328 13.18 18.12 -17.68
N LYS A 329 14.12 18.52 -18.56
CA LYS A 329 13.81 18.85 -19.96
C LYS A 329 13.32 17.66 -20.74
N VAL A 330 13.95 16.50 -20.57
CA VAL A 330 13.53 15.26 -21.23
C VAL A 330 12.14 14.83 -20.75
N ALA A 331 11.88 14.86 -19.44
CA ALA A 331 10.59 14.52 -18.88
C ALA A 331 9.48 15.46 -19.36
N ASN A 332 9.75 16.78 -19.41
CA ASN A 332 8.81 17.77 -19.94
C ASN A 332 8.50 17.54 -21.43
N LYS A 333 9.52 17.26 -22.24
CA LYS A 333 9.31 16.99 -23.68
C LYS A 333 8.42 15.75 -23.89
N LEU A 334 8.68 14.69 -23.11
CA LEU A 334 7.87 13.48 -23.17
C LEU A 334 6.40 13.75 -22.88
N ILE A 335 6.11 14.41 -21.75
CA ILE A 335 4.73 14.56 -21.29
C ILE A 335 3.90 15.53 -22.13
N LEU A 336 4.53 16.45 -22.86
CA LEU A 336 3.86 17.35 -23.78
C LEU A 336 3.21 16.64 -24.98
N ASN A 337 3.49 15.36 -25.20
CA ASN A 337 2.81 14.55 -26.23
C ASN A 337 1.42 14.05 -25.76
N ASN A 338 1.05 14.23 -24.51
CA ASN A 338 -0.28 13.99 -24.01
C ASN A 338 -1.18 15.20 -24.28
N GLU A 339 -2.48 14.96 -24.51
CA GLU A 339 -3.47 16.04 -24.62
C GLU A 339 -3.58 16.81 -23.31
N HIS A 340 -3.89 18.10 -23.42
CA HIS A 340 -4.10 19.01 -22.29
C HIS A 340 -2.91 19.22 -21.34
N GLN A 341 -1.71 18.79 -21.72
CA GLN A 341 -0.51 19.02 -20.92
C GLN A 341 0.16 20.34 -21.32
N SER A 342 0.38 21.22 -20.34
CA SER A 342 1.09 22.50 -20.56
C SER A 342 2.57 22.37 -20.19
N LYS A 343 3.41 23.26 -20.71
CA LYS A 343 4.84 23.41 -20.34
C LYS A 343 4.97 23.66 -18.85
N ARG A 344 5.87 22.92 -18.14
CA ARG A 344 5.70 22.75 -16.71
C ARG A 344 6.77 23.31 -15.81
N ILE A 345 8.05 23.09 -16.05
CA ILE A 345 9.04 23.30 -14.99
C ILE A 345 10.34 23.89 -15.51
N GLU A 346 10.95 24.73 -14.65
CA GLU A 346 12.33 25.13 -14.72
C GLU A 346 13.10 24.49 -13.55
N THR A 347 14.36 24.11 -13.73
CA THR A 347 15.19 23.59 -12.64
C THR A 347 15.79 24.73 -11.84
N SER A 348 15.86 24.57 -10.50
CA SER A 348 16.49 25.54 -9.60
C SER A 348 17.97 25.29 -9.36
N LYS A 349 18.52 24.16 -9.84
CA LYS A 349 19.95 23.90 -9.63
C LYS A 349 20.75 24.93 -10.37
N ASP A 350 21.51 25.73 -9.59
CA ASP A 350 22.34 26.84 -10.09
C ASP A 350 23.20 26.40 -11.26
N GLU A 351 23.11 27.15 -12.33
CA GLU A 351 23.90 26.92 -13.57
C GLU A 351 25.42 27.02 -13.35
N GLN A 352 25.83 27.58 -12.22
CA GLN A 352 27.24 27.84 -11.93
C GLN A 352 28.11 26.62 -11.60
N ASN A 353 27.49 25.49 -11.22
CA ASN A 353 28.21 24.27 -10.83
C ASN A 353 28.15 23.12 -11.84
N GLN A 354 27.51 23.27 -13.00
CA GLN A 354 27.39 22.20 -13.99
C GLN A 354 28.34 22.41 -15.18
N LEU A 355 29.61 22.09 -14.95
CA LEU A 355 30.59 21.92 -16.04
C LEU A 355 30.40 20.62 -16.84
N ILE A 356 29.50 19.71 -16.41
CA ILE A 356 29.28 18.42 -17.06
C ILE A 356 27.78 18.27 -17.33
N GLU A 357 27.38 18.21 -18.62
CA GLU A 357 26.03 17.81 -19.02
C GLU A 357 25.77 16.33 -18.64
N ASN A 358 24.92 16.10 -17.67
CA ASN A 358 24.50 14.76 -17.28
C ASN A 358 23.37 14.25 -18.21
N LYS A 359 23.72 13.85 -19.43
CA LYS A 359 22.74 13.29 -20.38
C LYS A 359 22.14 12.00 -19.90
N ILE A 360 20.88 11.77 -20.26
CA ILE A 360 20.21 10.48 -20.04
C ILE A 360 20.86 9.45 -20.96
N LYS A 361 21.33 8.34 -20.37
CA LYS A 361 22.05 7.30 -21.13
C LYS A 361 21.09 6.25 -21.64
N ILE A 362 21.14 5.97 -22.92
CA ILE A 362 20.37 4.91 -23.59
C ILE A 362 21.31 3.74 -23.80
N ILE A 363 20.94 2.57 -23.27
CA ILE A 363 21.74 1.35 -23.35
C ILE A 363 20.95 0.30 -24.12
N SER A 364 21.48 -0.13 -25.27
CA SER A 364 20.96 -1.28 -25.99
C SER A 364 21.63 -2.57 -25.54
N SER A 365 20.86 -3.66 -25.56
CA SER A 365 21.32 -4.99 -25.14
C SER A 365 20.84 -6.06 -26.10
N GLU A 366 21.56 -7.18 -26.18
CA GLU A 366 21.18 -8.26 -27.06
C GLU A 366 19.93 -8.95 -26.53
N ASP A 367 19.94 -9.31 -25.25
CA ASP A 367 18.82 -9.96 -24.56
C ASP A 367 18.67 -9.47 -23.11
N GLU A 368 17.73 -10.04 -22.37
CA GLU A 368 17.45 -9.68 -20.96
C GLU A 368 18.61 -9.96 -20.01
N LYS A 369 19.48 -10.91 -20.33
CA LYS A 369 20.66 -11.25 -19.49
C LYS A 369 21.79 -10.25 -19.72
N ASP A 370 22.02 -9.88 -20.98
CA ASP A 370 22.98 -8.83 -21.35
C ASP A 370 22.53 -7.46 -20.80
N GLU A 371 21.22 -7.18 -20.82
CA GLU A 371 20.64 -5.98 -20.20
C GLU A 371 20.94 -5.94 -18.71
N ALA A 372 20.66 -7.04 -17.99
CA ALA A 372 20.90 -7.13 -16.56
C ALA A 372 22.40 -6.98 -16.24
N ARG A 373 23.28 -7.63 -17.00
CA ARG A 373 24.74 -7.50 -16.85
C ARG A 373 25.20 -6.06 -17.00
N LYS A 374 24.84 -5.38 -18.09
CA LYS A 374 25.23 -3.99 -18.36
C LYS A 374 24.75 -3.02 -17.29
N VAL A 375 23.51 -3.19 -16.81
CA VAL A 375 22.94 -2.38 -15.72
C VAL A 375 23.74 -2.56 -14.43
N ILE A 376 24.04 -3.81 -14.03
CA ILE A 376 24.77 -4.06 -12.79
C ILE A 376 26.23 -3.57 -12.89
N GLU A 377 26.89 -3.78 -14.03
CA GLU A 377 28.24 -3.20 -14.29
C GLU A 377 28.23 -1.69 -14.14
N LYS A 378 27.19 -1.03 -14.65
CA LYS A 378 27.05 0.44 -14.55
C LYS A 378 26.78 0.91 -13.12
N ILE A 379 26.00 0.18 -12.34
CA ILE A 379 25.78 0.44 -10.90
C ILE A 379 27.13 0.38 -10.16
N ILE A 380 27.90 -0.67 -10.40
CA ILE A 380 29.23 -0.86 -9.79
C ILE A 380 30.19 0.28 -10.20
N GLU A 381 30.21 0.64 -11.49
CA GLU A 381 31.04 1.74 -11.99
C GLU A 381 30.71 3.05 -11.29
N LEU A 382 29.42 3.40 -11.17
CA LEU A 382 28.98 4.63 -10.53
C LEU A 382 29.34 4.64 -9.05
N ARG A 383 29.03 3.55 -8.34
CA ARG A 383 29.37 3.43 -6.92
C ARG A 383 30.86 3.62 -6.65
N ASN A 384 31.74 3.10 -7.53
CA ASN A 384 33.19 3.23 -7.38
C ASN A 384 33.73 4.63 -7.71
N LYS A 385 33.00 5.41 -8.50
CA LYS A 385 33.39 6.79 -8.87
C LYS A 385 33.01 7.82 -7.82
N ASP A 386 31.89 7.60 -7.14
CA ASP A 386 31.38 8.54 -6.13
C ASP A 386 31.95 8.17 -4.74
N ILE A 387 33.02 8.84 -4.37
CA ILE A 387 33.68 8.69 -3.04
C ILE A 387 32.70 9.07 -1.90
N ILE A 388 31.65 9.83 -2.17
CA ILE A 388 30.70 10.36 -1.18
C ILE A 388 29.51 9.42 -0.97
N GLU A 389 29.14 8.57 -1.95
CA GLU A 389 27.95 7.72 -1.88
C GLU A 389 28.26 6.23 -2.05
N ASN A 390 28.97 5.66 -1.08
CA ASN A 390 29.20 4.22 -1.02
C ASN A 390 27.91 3.44 -0.60
N ASP A 391 26.71 3.98 -0.95
CA ASP A 391 25.41 3.45 -0.57
C ASP A 391 24.69 2.80 -1.75
N TRP A 392 24.46 1.47 -1.68
CA TRP A 392 23.64 0.75 -2.65
C TRP A 392 22.18 1.26 -2.70
N GLY A 393 21.70 1.89 -1.63
CA GLY A 393 20.33 2.44 -1.54
C GLY A 393 20.10 3.64 -2.47
N SER A 394 21.16 4.26 -2.98
CA SER A 394 21.11 5.35 -3.97
C SER A 394 20.66 4.90 -5.36
N PHE A 395 20.65 3.58 -5.61
CA PHE A 395 20.32 2.99 -6.91
C PHE A 395 18.94 2.34 -6.94
N ALA A 396 18.20 2.59 -8.02
CA ALA A 396 16.92 1.92 -8.27
C ALA A 396 16.84 1.35 -9.69
N ILE A 397 16.33 0.12 -9.82
CA ILE A 397 15.97 -0.53 -11.07
C ILE A 397 14.45 -0.56 -11.17
N LEU A 398 13.91 0.22 -12.13
CA LEU A 398 12.49 0.38 -12.34
C LEU A 398 12.02 -0.38 -13.56
N TYR A 399 10.98 -1.18 -13.39
CA TYR A 399 10.43 -2.01 -14.45
C TYR A 399 8.90 -1.89 -14.53
N ARG A 400 8.33 -2.24 -15.68
CA ARG A 400 6.88 -2.17 -15.90
C ARG A 400 6.14 -3.33 -15.23
N THR A 401 6.71 -4.51 -15.21
CA THR A 401 6.12 -5.74 -14.63
C THR A 401 7.14 -6.50 -13.80
N HIS A 402 6.67 -7.16 -12.73
CA HIS A 402 7.54 -7.93 -11.81
C HIS A 402 8.36 -9.04 -12.47
N LYS A 403 7.91 -9.58 -13.62
CA LYS A 403 8.68 -10.60 -14.37
C LYS A 403 10.02 -10.10 -14.87
N GLN A 404 10.15 -8.80 -15.11
CA GLN A 404 11.39 -8.20 -15.57
C GLN A 404 12.47 -8.15 -14.47
N ALA A 405 12.12 -8.36 -13.21
CA ALA A 405 13.08 -8.32 -12.09
C ALA A 405 14.04 -9.51 -12.08
N GLU A 406 13.60 -10.69 -12.56
CA GLU A 406 14.32 -11.95 -12.40
C GLU A 406 15.76 -11.95 -12.96
N PRO A 407 16.06 -11.47 -14.17
CA PRO A 407 17.44 -11.42 -14.66
C PRO A 407 18.34 -10.52 -13.80
N PHE A 408 17.83 -9.41 -13.29
CA PHE A 408 18.56 -8.48 -12.42
C PHE A 408 18.81 -9.10 -11.04
N GLU A 409 17.80 -9.79 -10.48
CA GLU A 409 17.92 -10.52 -9.21
C GLU A 409 19.03 -11.56 -9.29
N ILE A 410 19.07 -12.34 -10.38
CA ILE A 410 20.11 -13.34 -10.61
C ILE A 410 21.50 -12.70 -10.69
N GLN A 411 21.65 -11.59 -11.42
CA GLN A 411 22.93 -10.91 -11.57
C GLN A 411 23.41 -10.27 -10.27
N LEU A 412 22.53 -9.59 -9.53
CA LEU A 412 22.84 -9.01 -8.22
C LEU A 412 23.31 -10.08 -7.23
N LYS A 413 22.61 -11.23 -7.22
CA LYS A 413 22.97 -12.37 -6.39
C LYS A 413 24.32 -12.97 -6.77
N ASN A 414 24.60 -13.13 -8.07
CA ASN A 414 25.88 -13.66 -8.58
C ASN A 414 27.06 -12.75 -8.24
N MET A 415 26.82 -11.47 -8.02
CA MET A 415 27.83 -10.46 -7.69
C MET A 415 27.88 -10.14 -6.21
N ASP A 416 27.11 -10.84 -5.35
CA ASP A 416 26.96 -10.58 -3.91
C ASP A 416 26.59 -9.12 -3.59
N ILE A 417 25.81 -8.48 -4.47
CA ILE A 417 25.32 -7.12 -4.27
C ILE A 417 24.02 -7.17 -3.48
N PRO A 418 23.93 -6.46 -2.35
CA PRO A 418 22.70 -6.44 -1.56
C PRO A 418 21.58 -5.74 -2.33
N TYR A 419 20.43 -6.38 -2.42
CA TYR A 419 19.26 -5.85 -3.12
C TYR A 419 17.95 -6.12 -2.36
N LYS A 420 16.92 -5.35 -2.74
CA LYS A 420 15.55 -5.53 -2.23
C LYS A 420 14.55 -5.39 -3.37
N ILE A 421 13.65 -6.38 -3.50
CA ILE A 421 12.52 -6.31 -4.42
C ILE A 421 11.31 -5.77 -3.66
N MET A 422 10.87 -4.58 -4.09
CA MET A 422 9.73 -3.91 -3.50
C MET A 422 8.41 -4.49 -4.01
N GLY A 423 7.44 -4.72 -3.11
CA GLY A 423 6.08 -5.11 -3.49
C GLY A 423 5.90 -6.57 -3.94
N LYS A 424 6.93 -7.45 -3.82
CA LYS A 424 6.83 -8.85 -4.28
C LYS A 424 6.06 -9.75 -3.30
N ILE A 425 6.27 -9.60 -1.99
CA ILE A 425 5.55 -10.35 -0.93
C ILE A 425 5.44 -9.45 0.30
N SER A 426 4.22 -9.26 0.81
CA SER A 426 4.04 -8.57 2.08
C SER A 426 4.45 -9.48 3.24
N PHE A 427 5.08 -8.93 4.27
CA PHE A 427 5.28 -9.59 5.56
C PHE A 427 3.97 -10.17 6.11
N LEU A 428 2.88 -9.42 5.96
CA LEU A 428 1.53 -9.84 6.34
C LEU A 428 0.99 -10.99 5.46
N ASP A 429 1.68 -11.34 4.38
CA ASP A 429 1.34 -12.47 3.50
C ASP A 429 1.94 -13.80 3.96
N ASN A 430 2.87 -13.77 4.91
CA ASN A 430 3.45 -14.98 5.46
C ASN A 430 2.38 -15.82 6.16
N LYS A 431 2.46 -17.14 6.00
CA LYS A 431 1.45 -18.08 6.52
C LYS A 431 1.28 -17.97 8.04
N ILE A 432 2.38 -17.80 8.78
CA ILE A 432 2.36 -17.73 10.25
C ILE A 432 1.73 -16.42 10.70
N ILE A 433 2.10 -15.31 10.06
CA ILE A 433 1.50 -14.00 10.36
C ILE A 433 0.00 -14.01 10.05
N VAL A 434 -0.37 -14.55 8.88
CA VAL A 434 -1.79 -14.74 8.51
C VAL A 434 -2.53 -15.59 9.55
N LEU A 435 -1.86 -16.60 10.11
CA LEU A 435 -2.42 -17.45 11.13
C LEU A 435 -2.63 -16.69 12.44
N ILE A 436 -1.62 -15.98 12.95
CA ILE A 436 -1.72 -15.13 14.15
C ILE A 436 -2.86 -14.12 14.01
N ILE A 437 -2.90 -13.40 12.88
CA ILE A 437 -3.98 -12.44 12.59
C ILE A 437 -5.35 -13.15 12.57
N SER A 438 -5.45 -14.38 12.04
CA SER A 438 -6.69 -15.12 12.03
C SER A 438 -7.19 -15.49 13.44
N TYR A 439 -6.30 -15.83 14.35
CA TYR A 439 -6.64 -16.02 15.75
C TYR A 439 -7.13 -14.73 16.42
N LEU A 440 -6.43 -13.62 16.21
CA LEU A 440 -6.83 -12.31 16.75
C LEU A 440 -8.21 -11.86 16.21
N ARG A 441 -8.45 -12.05 14.91
CA ARG A 441 -9.76 -11.76 14.29
C ARG A 441 -10.89 -12.59 14.93
N LEU A 442 -10.63 -13.86 15.21
CA LEU A 442 -11.63 -14.75 15.81
C LEU A 442 -11.95 -14.39 17.27
N LEU A 443 -10.97 -13.82 18.01
CA LEU A 443 -11.22 -13.32 19.37
C LEU A 443 -12.27 -12.19 19.38
N ILE A 444 -12.25 -11.34 18.36
CA ILE A 444 -13.17 -10.19 18.25
C ILE A 444 -14.48 -10.59 17.59
N ASN A 445 -14.41 -11.49 16.60
CA ASN A 445 -15.57 -11.80 15.75
C ASN A 445 -15.69 -13.30 15.46
N GLU A 446 -16.54 -13.98 16.19
CA GLU A 446 -16.83 -15.41 16.02
C GLU A 446 -17.47 -15.75 14.67
N LYS A 447 -18.04 -14.76 13.98
CA LYS A 447 -18.67 -14.93 12.67
C LYS A 447 -17.66 -14.96 11.52
N ASP A 448 -16.36 -14.77 11.80
CA ASP A 448 -15.31 -14.80 10.79
C ASP A 448 -14.96 -16.24 10.37
N ASN A 449 -15.81 -16.81 9.52
CA ASN A 449 -15.63 -18.14 8.96
C ASN A 449 -14.31 -18.30 8.18
N ILE A 450 -13.82 -17.22 7.55
CA ILE A 450 -12.56 -17.26 6.78
C ILE A 450 -11.35 -17.45 7.68
N SER A 451 -11.28 -16.72 8.79
CA SER A 451 -10.23 -16.91 9.78
C SER A 451 -10.27 -18.30 10.40
N LEU A 452 -11.46 -18.79 10.75
CA LEU A 452 -11.61 -20.14 11.29
C LEU A 452 -11.16 -21.22 10.31
N GLN A 453 -11.50 -21.07 9.02
CA GLN A 453 -11.08 -21.97 7.95
C GLN A 453 -9.55 -22.00 7.78
N LYS A 454 -8.90 -20.83 7.85
CA LYS A 454 -7.44 -20.71 7.80
C LYS A 454 -6.79 -21.39 9.01
N ILE A 455 -7.30 -21.15 10.22
CA ILE A 455 -6.79 -21.79 11.43
C ILE A 455 -6.81 -23.32 11.29
N PHE A 456 -7.94 -23.91 10.89
CA PHE A 456 -8.02 -25.36 10.73
C PHE A 456 -7.23 -25.91 9.53
N SER A 457 -7.01 -25.11 8.51
CA SER A 457 -6.17 -25.51 7.36
C SER A 457 -4.69 -25.50 7.69
N PHE A 458 -4.23 -24.60 8.56
CA PHE A 458 -2.82 -24.45 8.90
C PHE A 458 -2.44 -25.11 10.21
N SER A 459 -3.20 -24.83 11.31
CA SER A 459 -2.87 -25.32 12.65
C SER A 459 -3.27 -26.77 12.89
N PHE A 460 -4.24 -27.28 12.17
CA PHE A 460 -4.79 -28.61 12.40
C PHE A 460 -4.85 -29.43 11.12
N ASN A 461 -3.72 -29.50 10.42
CA ASN A 461 -3.61 -30.16 9.11
C ASN A 461 -4.10 -31.61 9.13
N CYS A 462 -3.85 -32.31 10.24
CA CYS A 462 -4.29 -33.71 10.44
C CYS A 462 -5.81 -33.92 10.38
N ILE A 463 -6.60 -32.87 10.67
CA ILE A 463 -8.08 -32.93 10.64
C ILE A 463 -8.69 -32.01 9.56
N SER A 464 -7.87 -31.34 8.75
CA SER A 464 -8.30 -30.35 7.77
C SER A 464 -9.36 -30.90 6.81
N SER A 465 -9.23 -32.13 6.33
CA SER A 465 -10.20 -32.74 5.40
C SER A 465 -11.56 -33.05 6.07
N LYS A 466 -11.57 -33.40 7.38
CA LYS A 466 -12.80 -33.58 8.15
C LYS A 466 -13.48 -32.25 8.41
N MET A 467 -12.68 -31.22 8.79
CA MET A 467 -13.20 -29.89 9.03
C MET A 467 -13.79 -29.28 7.77
N LYS A 468 -13.19 -29.48 6.61
CA LYS A 468 -13.76 -29.05 5.34
C LYS A 468 -15.17 -29.61 5.12
N LYS A 469 -15.38 -30.91 5.38
CA LYS A 469 -16.71 -31.53 5.26
C LYS A 469 -17.75 -30.96 6.26
N ILE A 470 -17.28 -30.60 7.46
CA ILE A 470 -18.12 -29.94 8.49
C ILE A 470 -18.50 -28.54 8.02
N PHE A 471 -17.56 -27.77 7.54
CA PHE A 471 -17.80 -26.41 7.04
C PHE A 471 -18.65 -26.39 5.77
N ASP A 472 -18.45 -27.34 4.85
CA ASP A 472 -19.32 -27.51 3.65
C ASP A 472 -20.79 -27.80 4.03
N LYS A 473 -21.04 -28.51 5.16
CA LYS A 473 -22.39 -28.71 5.69
C LYS A 473 -22.93 -27.42 6.33
N ALA A 474 -22.13 -26.74 7.11
CA ALA A 474 -22.50 -25.47 7.73
C ALA A 474 -22.85 -24.38 6.68
N ASP A 475 -22.12 -24.32 5.56
CA ASP A 475 -22.47 -23.44 4.44
C ASP A 475 -23.84 -23.76 3.82
N LYS A 476 -24.22 -25.04 3.75
CA LYS A 476 -25.54 -25.46 3.25
C LYS A 476 -26.67 -25.11 4.20
N SER A 477 -26.45 -25.22 5.52
CA SER A 477 -27.41 -24.83 6.56
C SER A 477 -27.36 -23.33 6.89
N GLN A 478 -26.46 -22.55 6.30
CA GLN A 478 -26.23 -21.12 6.58
C GLN A 478 -25.89 -20.84 8.06
N GLU A 479 -25.22 -21.78 8.70
CA GLU A 479 -24.77 -21.66 10.09
C GLU A 479 -23.34 -21.12 10.15
N TYR A 480 -23.03 -20.41 11.24
CA TYR A 480 -21.64 -19.96 11.50
C TYR A 480 -20.78 -21.15 11.91
N TYR A 481 -19.57 -21.24 11.37
CA TYR A 481 -18.64 -22.34 11.66
C TYR A 481 -18.32 -22.46 13.14
N TRP A 482 -18.23 -21.33 13.86
CA TRP A 482 -18.02 -21.32 15.30
C TRP A 482 -19.12 -22.04 16.05
N ASN A 483 -20.38 -21.79 15.71
CA ASN A 483 -21.52 -22.46 16.34
C ASN A 483 -21.51 -23.97 16.05
N VAL A 484 -21.18 -24.35 14.82
CA VAL A 484 -21.12 -25.76 14.42
C VAL A 484 -20.04 -26.51 15.19
N ILE A 485 -18.84 -25.96 15.35
CA ILE A 485 -17.76 -26.62 16.10
C ILE A 485 -18.05 -26.68 17.60
N ASN A 486 -18.69 -25.66 18.18
CA ASN A 486 -19.08 -25.65 19.58
C ASN A 486 -20.14 -26.73 19.91
N ASN A 487 -21.02 -27.02 18.96
CA ASN A 487 -22.11 -27.98 19.13
C ASN A 487 -21.75 -29.42 18.69
N LEU A 488 -20.48 -29.66 18.32
CA LEU A 488 -20.03 -31.00 17.97
C LEU A 488 -20.14 -31.95 19.16
N LYS A 489 -20.84 -33.07 18.95
CA LYS A 489 -20.99 -34.11 19.96
C LYS A 489 -19.73 -35.00 19.98
N PRO A 490 -19.26 -35.40 21.17
CA PRO A 490 -18.14 -36.33 21.30
C PRO A 490 -18.48 -37.68 20.64
N SER A 491 -17.59 -38.13 19.79
CA SER A 491 -17.55 -39.51 19.32
C SER A 491 -16.50 -40.27 20.13
N LYS A 492 -16.75 -41.50 20.50
CA LYS A 492 -15.80 -42.31 21.25
C LYS A 492 -14.46 -42.41 20.51
N ASN A 493 -13.37 -41.94 21.17
CA ASN A 493 -12.00 -41.95 20.64
C ASN A 493 -11.73 -41.10 19.37
N ASP A 494 -12.45 -39.98 19.16
CA ASP A 494 -12.18 -39.10 18.03
C ASP A 494 -11.15 -38.00 18.40
N ASN A 495 -9.91 -38.24 18.01
CA ASN A 495 -8.84 -37.24 18.17
C ASN A 495 -9.22 -35.86 17.59
N THR A 496 -10.10 -35.82 16.59
CA THR A 496 -10.60 -34.56 15.99
C THR A 496 -11.39 -33.79 17.04
N TYR A 497 -12.27 -34.42 17.78
CA TYR A 497 -13.06 -33.78 18.81
C TYR A 497 -12.19 -33.23 19.94
N ILE A 498 -11.17 -33.97 20.36
CA ILE A 498 -10.23 -33.54 21.41
C ILE A 498 -9.48 -32.29 20.99
N LEU A 499 -8.98 -32.25 19.75
CA LEU A 499 -8.25 -31.10 19.21
C LEU A 499 -9.17 -29.87 19.08
N ILE A 500 -10.40 -30.06 18.59
CA ILE A 500 -11.37 -28.96 18.48
C ILE A 500 -11.71 -28.42 19.86
N LYS A 501 -11.92 -29.28 20.84
CA LYS A 501 -12.23 -28.86 22.20
C LYS A 501 -11.06 -28.08 22.84
N LYS A 502 -9.82 -28.57 22.67
CA LYS A 502 -8.62 -27.85 23.13
C LYS A 502 -8.55 -26.46 22.53
N PHE A 503 -8.81 -26.34 21.23
CA PHE A 503 -8.84 -25.05 20.52
C PHE A 503 -9.94 -24.14 21.07
N ILE A 504 -11.19 -24.64 21.25
CA ILE A 504 -12.30 -23.85 21.79
C ILE A 504 -12.00 -23.36 23.20
N THR A 505 -11.49 -24.25 24.07
CA THR A 505 -11.09 -23.87 25.43
C THR A 505 -10.04 -22.76 25.43
N PHE A 506 -9.02 -22.86 24.56
CA PHE A 506 -8.00 -21.84 24.41
C PHE A 506 -8.59 -20.49 23.97
N ILE A 507 -9.42 -20.47 22.94
CA ILE A 507 -10.06 -19.23 22.46
C ILE A 507 -10.94 -18.61 23.55
N ASN A 508 -11.74 -19.40 24.27
CA ASN A 508 -12.59 -18.88 25.32
C ASN A 508 -11.78 -18.30 26.49
N SER A 509 -10.67 -18.93 26.89
CA SER A 509 -9.79 -18.39 27.94
C SER A 509 -9.16 -17.04 27.57
N LEU A 510 -8.87 -16.83 26.29
CA LEU A 510 -8.40 -15.53 25.84
C LEU A 510 -9.51 -14.47 25.78
N LYS A 511 -10.74 -14.87 25.40
CA LYS A 511 -11.88 -13.96 25.36
C LYS A 511 -12.26 -13.38 26.72
N GLU A 512 -12.14 -14.16 27.79
CA GLU A 512 -12.37 -13.69 29.16
C GLU A 512 -11.43 -12.54 29.55
N GLN A 513 -10.29 -12.42 28.88
CA GLN A 513 -9.27 -11.41 29.18
C GLN A 513 -9.26 -10.24 28.19
N ILE A 514 -10.17 -10.23 27.21
CA ILE A 514 -10.10 -9.29 26.08
C ILE A 514 -10.22 -7.81 26.48
N THR A 515 -10.92 -7.52 27.55
CA THR A 515 -11.08 -6.17 28.10
C THR A 515 -9.95 -5.77 29.08
N MET A 516 -9.18 -6.76 29.57
CA MET A 516 -8.20 -6.57 30.64
C MET A 516 -6.76 -6.46 30.15
N LYS A 517 -6.47 -7.03 28.97
CA LYS A 517 -5.11 -7.17 28.44
C LYS A 517 -4.93 -6.43 27.12
N GLU A 518 -3.70 -6.04 26.83
CA GLU A 518 -3.31 -5.35 25.60
C GLU A 518 -3.04 -6.34 24.44
N PRO A 519 -2.99 -5.86 23.17
CA PRO A 519 -2.82 -6.73 22.01
C PRO A 519 -1.58 -7.62 22.08
N ILE A 520 -0.46 -7.12 22.61
CA ILE A 520 0.78 -7.89 22.71
C ILE A 520 0.61 -9.17 23.53
N TYR A 521 -0.14 -9.14 24.63
CA TYR A 521 -0.44 -10.32 25.44
C TYR A 521 -1.11 -11.43 24.62
N PHE A 522 -2.07 -11.08 23.78
CA PHE A 522 -2.77 -12.05 22.94
C PHE A 522 -1.87 -12.60 21.84
N VAL A 523 -1.02 -11.76 21.26
CA VAL A 523 -0.02 -12.18 20.26
C VAL A 523 0.90 -13.23 20.86
N GLU A 524 1.47 -12.99 22.03
CA GLU A 524 2.35 -13.93 22.75
C GLU A 524 1.64 -15.26 23.05
N LYS A 525 0.43 -15.21 23.63
CA LYS A 525 -0.35 -16.42 23.97
C LYS A 525 -0.73 -17.24 22.75
N ILE A 526 -1.07 -16.60 21.63
CA ILE A 526 -1.35 -17.28 20.38
C ILE A 526 -0.08 -17.92 19.83
N ILE A 527 1.07 -17.26 19.88
CA ILE A 527 2.35 -17.81 19.45
C ILE A 527 2.73 -19.03 20.29
N GLU A 528 2.60 -18.95 21.63
CA GLU A 528 2.83 -20.09 22.53
C GLU A 528 1.95 -21.28 22.15
N PHE A 529 0.67 -21.04 21.92
CA PHE A 529 -0.27 -22.09 21.53
C PHE A 529 0.08 -22.72 20.18
N ILE A 530 0.44 -21.89 19.19
CA ILE A 530 0.85 -22.35 17.87
C ILE A 530 2.16 -23.15 17.99
N LYS A 531 3.16 -22.66 18.74
CA LYS A 531 4.45 -23.35 19.00
C LYS A 531 4.28 -24.72 19.66
N SER A 532 3.30 -24.87 20.55
CA SER A 532 2.99 -26.18 21.17
C SER A 532 2.48 -27.23 20.18
N SER A 533 2.01 -26.80 19.01
CA SER A 533 1.37 -27.64 18.00
C SER A 533 2.20 -27.81 16.71
N PHE A 534 3.27 -27.02 16.53
CA PHE A 534 4.10 -26.95 15.30
C PHE A 534 5.58 -26.79 15.61
N SER A 535 6.44 -27.39 14.75
CA SER A 535 7.85 -27.05 14.66
C SER A 535 8.03 -25.91 13.65
N PHE A 536 8.70 -24.84 14.08
CA PHE A 536 9.06 -23.70 13.25
C PHE A 536 10.46 -23.85 12.68
N ASN A 537 10.71 -23.27 11.51
CA ASN A 537 12.04 -23.09 10.96
C ASN A 537 12.63 -21.77 11.50
N GLU A 538 13.96 -21.61 11.47
CA GLU A 538 14.63 -20.36 11.89
C GLU A 538 14.02 -19.09 11.27
N GLY A 539 13.73 -19.11 9.97
CA GLY A 539 13.08 -17.97 9.28
C GLY A 539 11.64 -17.66 9.73
N ASP A 540 10.97 -18.63 10.35
CA ASP A 540 9.64 -18.43 10.95
C ASP A 540 9.75 -17.74 12.31
N GLU A 541 10.80 -18.02 13.07
CA GLU A 541 11.08 -17.37 14.36
C GLU A 541 11.45 -15.91 14.21
N ASP A 542 12.23 -15.55 13.17
CA ASP A 542 12.54 -14.17 12.82
C ASP A 542 11.28 -13.35 12.51
N LEU A 543 10.35 -13.95 11.75
CA LEU A 543 9.09 -13.31 11.40
C LEU A 543 8.16 -13.14 12.62
N ILE A 544 8.13 -14.10 13.53
CA ILE A 544 7.39 -14.02 14.79
C ILE A 544 7.96 -12.91 15.66
N SER A 545 9.28 -12.85 15.79
CA SER A 545 9.96 -11.78 16.55
C SER A 545 9.62 -10.39 15.94
N LEU A 546 9.66 -10.28 14.63
CA LEU A 546 9.28 -9.04 13.93
C LEU A 546 7.82 -8.65 14.21
N PHE A 547 6.90 -9.62 14.25
CA PHE A 547 5.49 -9.36 14.52
C PHE A 547 5.26 -8.92 15.97
N ASN A 548 6.00 -9.50 16.92
CA ASN A 548 5.98 -9.07 18.34
C ASN A 548 6.47 -7.62 18.47
N ASN A 549 7.62 -7.29 17.88
CA ASN A 549 8.17 -5.94 17.89
C ASN A 549 7.19 -4.92 17.28
N MET A 550 6.47 -5.30 16.22
CA MET A 550 5.41 -4.49 15.63
C MET A 550 4.25 -4.29 16.62
N ALA A 551 3.84 -5.34 17.34
CA ALA A 551 2.76 -5.24 18.32
C ALA A 551 3.15 -4.34 19.50
N GLU A 552 4.38 -4.43 19.98
CA GLU A 552 4.94 -3.52 20.99
C GLU A 552 4.97 -2.07 20.51
N PHE A 553 5.51 -1.84 19.32
CA PHE A 553 5.57 -0.51 18.71
C PHE A 553 4.19 0.14 18.59
N LEU A 554 3.20 -0.57 18.07
CA LEU A 554 1.84 -0.04 17.93
C LEU A 554 1.19 0.25 19.29
N THR A 555 1.42 -0.60 20.29
CA THR A 555 0.94 -0.40 21.66
C THR A 555 1.57 0.84 22.30
N GLN A 556 2.86 1.01 22.19
CA GLN A 556 3.56 2.16 22.76
C GLN A 556 3.23 3.48 22.05
N LYS A 557 3.07 3.43 20.70
CA LYS A 557 2.60 4.57 19.91
C LYS A 557 1.21 5.03 20.35
N TYR A 558 0.33 4.09 20.68
CA TYR A 558 -0.99 4.40 21.20
C TYR A 558 -0.91 5.12 22.54
N HIS A 559 -0.09 4.61 23.48
CA HIS A 559 0.10 5.23 24.79
C HIS A 559 0.78 6.60 24.73
N SER A 560 1.77 6.79 23.86
CA SER A 560 2.41 8.08 23.67
C SER A 560 1.43 9.14 23.16
N ASN A 561 0.52 8.77 22.28
CA ASN A 561 -0.52 9.67 21.80
C ASN A 561 -1.56 10.03 22.88
N LEU A 562 -1.76 9.19 23.91
CA LEU A 562 -2.65 9.49 25.05
C LEU A 562 -2.00 10.40 26.10
N ARG A 563 -0.72 10.16 26.44
CA ARG A 563 0.01 10.97 27.44
C ARG A 563 0.15 12.44 27.07
N ILE A 564 0.15 12.73 25.79
CA ILE A 564 0.25 14.11 25.28
C ILE A 564 -1.06 14.88 25.47
N ASN A 565 -2.20 14.19 25.65
CA ASN A 565 -3.50 14.84 25.88
C ASN A 565 -3.75 15.20 27.36
N ASP A 566 -2.94 14.70 28.30
CA ASP A 566 -3.16 14.90 29.75
C ASP A 566 -2.34 16.05 30.35
N ASP A 567 -1.40 16.67 29.61
CA ASP A 567 -0.50 17.71 30.12
C ASP A 567 -1.03 19.15 30.02
N ASP A 568 -2.29 19.34 29.65
CA ASP A 568 -2.92 20.67 29.62
C ASP A 568 -3.74 20.96 30.89
N GLY A 569 -3.04 21.29 31.97
CA GLY A 569 -3.66 21.94 33.10
C GLY A 569 -3.36 21.39 34.49
N SER A 570 -2.16 21.58 34.98
CA SER A 570 -1.89 22.00 36.37
C SER A 570 -0.38 21.87 36.68
N LYS A 571 0.30 22.99 36.68
CA LYS A 571 1.62 23.11 37.34
C LYS A 571 1.41 23.06 38.82
N GLU A 572 1.60 21.94 39.47
CA GLU A 572 1.98 21.85 40.87
C GLU A 572 3.26 21.01 40.99
N ASN A 573 4.28 21.66 41.54
CA ASN A 573 5.56 21.09 41.91
C ASN A 573 5.36 19.85 42.79
N LYS A 574 5.82 18.66 42.32
CA LYS A 574 6.21 17.60 43.22
C LYS A 574 7.48 16.90 42.78
N SER A 575 8.39 16.81 43.71
CA SER A 575 9.70 16.23 43.73
C SER A 575 9.82 14.82 43.12
N LYS A 576 10.99 14.57 42.50
CA LYS A 576 11.50 13.25 42.11
C LYS A 576 11.42 12.28 43.29
N ASP A 577 10.67 11.21 43.11
CA ASP A 577 10.89 9.97 43.84
C ASP A 577 10.66 8.78 42.93
N ASN A 578 11.56 7.83 43.03
CA ASN A 578 11.67 6.58 42.31
C ASN A 578 10.41 5.74 42.46
N PHE A 579 9.84 5.23 41.35
CA PHE A 579 8.84 4.17 41.42
C PHE A 579 9.38 2.90 40.79
N GLU A 580 9.80 1.99 41.65
CA GLU A 580 9.84 0.55 41.39
C GLU A 580 8.41 0.00 41.36
N GLY A 581 8.21 -1.03 40.54
CA GLY A 581 6.91 -1.62 40.22
C GLY A 581 6.09 -2.03 41.44
N SER A 582 4.81 -1.78 41.39
CA SER A 582 3.82 -2.52 42.20
C SER A 582 2.45 -2.51 41.49
N ASP A 583 1.90 -3.70 41.46
CA ASP A 583 0.54 -4.03 41.00
C ASP A 583 -0.53 -3.20 41.71
N LEU A 584 -1.33 -2.45 40.97
CA LEU A 584 -2.55 -1.86 41.50
C LEU A 584 -3.76 -2.64 40.96
N ILE A 585 -4.24 -3.53 41.84
CA ILE A 585 -5.52 -4.20 41.77
C ILE A 585 -6.61 -3.15 41.95
N LEU A 586 -7.42 -2.91 40.92
CA LEU A 586 -8.68 -2.17 41.02
C LEU A 586 -9.81 -3.15 41.29
N GLN A 587 -10.32 -3.16 42.52
CA GLN A 587 -11.58 -3.76 42.94
C GLN A 587 -12.76 -2.95 42.33
N ASN A 588 -13.64 -3.65 41.62
CA ASN A 588 -14.93 -3.15 41.18
C ASN A 588 -15.85 -2.90 42.40
N ASN A 589 -16.26 -1.64 42.58
CA ASN A 589 -17.54 -1.33 43.21
C ASN A 589 -18.33 -0.44 42.27
N PHE A 590 -19.36 -1.00 41.72
CA PHE A 590 -20.48 -0.29 41.10
C PHE A 590 -21.25 0.42 42.21
N ASN A 591 -21.21 1.74 42.23
CA ASN A 591 -22.33 2.64 42.48
C ASN A 591 -21.85 4.07 42.58
N GLU A 592 -22.56 4.94 41.80
CA GLU A 592 -22.77 6.37 42.01
C GLU A 592 -21.62 7.38 41.72
N ASP A 593 -21.98 8.36 40.90
CA ASP A 593 -21.31 9.61 40.59
C ASP A 593 -20.07 9.57 39.68
N ILE A 594 -20.40 9.55 38.38
CA ILE A 594 -19.38 9.80 37.34
C ILE A 594 -19.00 11.28 37.36
N ASP A 595 -17.83 11.58 37.91
CA ASP A 595 -17.18 12.87 37.75
C ASP A 595 -16.78 13.06 36.27
N PRO A 596 -17.29 14.08 35.57
CA PRO A 596 -16.99 14.30 34.15
C PRO A 596 -15.54 14.64 33.87
N ASN A 597 -14.67 14.79 34.87
CA ASN A 597 -13.25 15.13 34.73
C ASN A 597 -12.27 13.97 34.94
N LYS A 598 -12.73 12.75 35.18
CA LYS A 598 -11.85 11.59 35.15
C LYS A 598 -11.68 11.14 33.69
N SER A 599 -10.53 11.46 33.09
CA SER A 599 -10.08 10.88 31.81
C SER A 599 -10.17 9.36 31.89
N LEU A 600 -11.15 8.76 31.19
CA LEU A 600 -11.15 7.33 30.94
C LEU A 600 -9.90 7.00 30.14
N PHE A 601 -8.93 6.35 30.74
CA PHE A 601 -7.83 5.73 30.03
C PHE A 601 -8.39 4.71 29.04
N VAL A 602 -8.57 5.13 27.80
CA VAL A 602 -9.02 4.24 26.73
C VAL A 602 -7.86 3.30 26.42
N LYS A 603 -7.99 2.06 26.79
CA LYS A 603 -6.97 1.04 26.57
C LYS A 603 -6.90 0.64 25.10
N TYR A 604 -5.69 0.56 24.54
CA TYR A 604 -5.46 0.04 23.20
C TYR A 604 -6.00 -1.40 23.11
N ASN A 605 -6.91 -1.66 22.17
CA ASN A 605 -7.60 -2.93 22.09
C ASN A 605 -7.23 -3.71 20.80
N ILE A 606 -7.51 -5.02 20.78
CA ILE A 606 -7.18 -5.90 19.66
C ILE A 606 -7.80 -5.40 18.33
N LYS A 607 -8.97 -4.78 18.38
CA LYS A 607 -9.65 -4.28 17.18
C LYS A 607 -8.90 -3.12 16.56
N GLU A 608 -8.49 -2.13 17.35
CA GLU A 608 -7.68 -1.01 16.90
C GLU A 608 -6.34 -1.50 16.37
N PHE A 609 -5.71 -2.43 17.06
CA PHE A 609 -4.49 -3.10 16.61
C PHE A 609 -4.65 -3.77 15.25
N LEU A 610 -5.75 -4.50 15.02
CA LEU A 610 -6.02 -5.13 13.71
C LEU A 610 -6.30 -4.09 12.62
N ASP A 611 -7.02 -3.01 12.93
CA ASP A 611 -7.25 -1.92 11.99
C ASP A 611 -5.92 -1.25 11.61
N ASP A 612 -5.04 -0.99 12.56
CA ASP A 612 -3.72 -0.42 12.31
C ASP A 612 -2.85 -1.34 11.44
N ILE A 613 -2.80 -2.64 11.73
CA ILE A 613 -2.06 -3.62 10.91
C ILE A 613 -2.56 -3.63 9.46
N ILE A 614 -3.87 -3.64 9.27
CA ILE A 614 -4.47 -3.72 7.93
C ILE A 614 -4.24 -2.43 7.15
N LEU A 615 -4.22 -1.30 7.82
CA LEU A 615 -3.94 0.00 7.22
C LEU A 615 -2.45 0.19 6.90
N LEU A 616 -1.52 -0.60 7.49
CA LEU A 616 -0.11 -0.61 7.13
C LEU A 616 0.07 -1.27 5.75
N ASN A 617 0.18 -0.47 4.71
CA ASN A 617 0.16 -0.95 3.33
C ASN A 617 1.48 -1.55 2.84
N THR A 618 2.62 -1.26 3.49
CA THR A 618 3.93 -1.73 3.03
C THR A 618 4.78 -2.29 4.16
N ASN A 619 5.60 -3.30 3.83
CA ASN A 619 6.60 -3.84 4.77
C ASN A 619 7.61 -2.79 5.22
N GLU A 620 7.85 -1.76 4.42
CA GLU A 620 8.80 -0.69 4.73
C GLU A 620 8.29 0.20 5.83
N ASP A 621 6.99 0.55 5.79
CA ASP A 621 6.39 1.34 6.86
C ASP A 621 6.49 0.63 8.22
N ILE A 622 6.37 -0.70 8.21
CA ILE A 622 6.49 -1.53 9.43
C ILE A 622 7.93 -1.56 9.94
N ILE A 623 8.88 -1.89 9.05
CA ILE A 623 10.30 -2.06 9.41
C ILE A 623 10.94 -0.72 9.79
N GLU A 624 10.68 0.34 9.04
CA GLU A 624 11.21 1.67 9.30
C GLU A 624 10.69 2.23 10.64
N ASN A 625 9.41 2.02 10.93
CA ASN A 625 8.82 2.44 12.20
C ASN A 625 9.37 1.65 13.39
N ILE A 626 9.58 0.34 13.26
CA ILE A 626 10.15 -0.50 14.32
C ILE A 626 11.60 -0.11 14.62
N ASN A 627 12.44 0.09 13.59
CA ASN A 627 13.84 0.47 13.76
C ASN A 627 14.01 1.86 14.38
N ASN A 628 13.20 2.82 13.94
CA ASN A 628 13.22 4.18 14.51
C ASN A 628 12.80 4.20 15.97
N PHE A 629 11.94 3.27 16.38
CA PHE A 629 11.45 3.17 17.74
C PHE A 629 12.44 2.48 18.70
N SER A 630 13.06 1.39 18.28
CA SER A 630 13.95 0.59 19.13
C SER A 630 15.29 1.27 19.40
N GLY A 631 15.64 2.35 18.70
CA GLY A 631 16.94 3.03 18.82
C GLY A 631 18.14 2.15 18.47
N ASN A 632 17.92 0.87 18.22
CA ASN A 632 18.88 -0.11 17.75
C ASN A 632 18.42 -0.65 16.41
N GLU A 633 19.34 -0.92 15.49
CA GLU A 633 19.04 -1.66 14.25
C GLU A 633 18.71 -3.13 14.59
N ILE A 634 17.49 -3.38 15.10
CA ILE A 634 17.00 -4.74 15.36
C ILE A 634 16.90 -5.52 14.03
N ILE A 635 16.64 -4.79 12.94
CA ILE A 635 16.66 -5.34 11.59
C ILE A 635 17.75 -4.59 10.84
N PRO A 636 18.70 -5.30 10.17
CA PRO A 636 19.75 -4.64 9.39
C PRO A 636 19.15 -3.56 8.50
N ASN A 637 19.68 -2.34 8.60
CA ASN A 637 19.19 -1.19 7.88
C ASN A 637 19.07 -1.54 6.39
N ASN A 638 17.82 -1.68 5.93
CA ASN A 638 17.53 -2.02 4.53
C ASN A 638 17.80 -0.84 3.58
N SER A 639 18.32 0.29 4.09
CA SER A 639 18.61 1.47 3.31
C SER A 639 19.73 1.21 2.31
N ASN A 640 20.79 0.49 2.71
CA ASN A 640 21.95 0.23 1.86
C ASN A 640 21.77 -1.04 0.97
N LYS A 641 20.75 -1.02 0.11
CA LYS A 641 20.44 -2.11 -0.85
C LYS A 641 19.94 -1.52 -2.16
N VAL A 642 20.37 -2.07 -3.29
CA VAL A 642 19.80 -1.73 -4.61
C VAL A 642 18.31 -2.05 -4.60
N LYS A 643 17.47 -1.09 -4.98
CA LYS A 643 16.01 -1.24 -4.96
C LYS A 643 15.48 -1.64 -6.33
N LEU A 644 14.80 -2.77 -6.40
CA LEU A 644 14.11 -3.28 -7.59
C LEU A 644 12.61 -3.12 -7.39
N MET A 645 11.93 -2.38 -8.28
CA MET A 645 10.50 -2.14 -8.11
C MET A 645 9.78 -1.84 -9.42
N THR A 646 8.46 -1.99 -9.39
CA THR A 646 7.64 -1.49 -10.51
C THR A 646 7.61 0.03 -10.50
N ILE A 647 7.39 0.64 -11.68
CA ILE A 647 7.25 2.10 -11.79
C ILE A 647 6.13 2.62 -10.88
N HIS A 648 5.03 1.89 -10.75
CA HIS A 648 3.94 2.26 -9.83
C HIS A 648 4.42 2.36 -8.37
N SER A 649 5.23 1.40 -7.93
CA SER A 649 5.77 1.38 -6.56
C SER A 649 6.83 2.45 -6.32
N SER A 650 7.39 3.04 -7.39
CA SER A 650 8.39 4.12 -7.28
C SER A 650 7.78 5.51 -7.09
N LYS A 651 6.45 5.64 -7.25
CA LYS A 651 5.77 6.93 -7.05
C LYS A 651 5.93 7.39 -5.61
N GLY A 652 6.29 8.66 -5.42
CA GLY A 652 6.61 9.23 -4.10
C GLY A 652 8.06 9.01 -3.66
N LEU A 653 8.82 8.10 -4.29
CA LEU A 653 10.22 7.85 -3.99
C LEU A 653 11.15 8.65 -4.90
N GLU A 654 12.45 8.71 -4.54
CA GLU A 654 13.48 9.37 -5.32
C GLU A 654 14.86 8.76 -5.06
N PHE A 655 15.69 8.66 -6.09
CA PHE A 655 16.98 7.98 -6.05
C PHE A 655 18.03 8.80 -6.79
N ASN A 656 19.29 8.68 -6.40
CA ASN A 656 20.37 9.36 -7.11
C ASN A 656 20.51 8.87 -8.54
N SER A 657 20.48 7.56 -8.72
CA SER A 657 20.62 6.90 -10.01
C SER A 657 19.47 5.94 -10.27
N VAL A 658 18.78 6.12 -11.38
CA VAL A 658 17.62 5.33 -11.79
C VAL A 658 17.90 4.62 -13.10
N PHE A 659 17.63 3.32 -13.15
CA PHE A 659 17.66 2.47 -14.33
C PHE A 659 16.23 2.07 -14.69
N ILE A 660 15.74 2.56 -15.84
CA ILE A 660 14.42 2.20 -16.37
C ILE A 660 14.64 1.12 -17.41
N VAL A 661 14.24 -0.12 -17.09
CA VAL A 661 14.61 -1.30 -17.88
C VAL A 661 13.46 -1.86 -18.69
N GLY A 662 13.79 -2.50 -19.82
CA GLY A 662 12.81 -3.14 -20.69
C GLY A 662 11.94 -2.14 -21.44
N VAL A 663 12.52 -1.02 -21.88
CA VAL A 663 11.78 0.04 -22.60
C VAL A 663 11.66 -0.32 -24.09
N GLU A 664 10.78 -1.30 -24.37
CA GLU A 664 10.57 -1.90 -25.69
C GLU A 664 9.10 -1.88 -26.08
N GLU A 665 8.84 -1.86 -27.39
CA GLU A 665 7.47 -1.99 -27.90
C GLU A 665 6.78 -3.24 -27.34
N HIS A 666 5.52 -3.09 -26.93
CA HIS A 666 4.66 -4.11 -26.34
C HIS A 666 5.07 -4.59 -24.92
N LEU A 667 6.13 -4.05 -24.37
CA LEU A 667 6.53 -4.26 -22.98
C LEU A 667 6.46 -2.95 -22.18
N TYR A 668 6.89 -1.86 -22.83
CA TYR A 668 6.73 -0.51 -22.31
C TYR A 668 6.73 0.52 -23.46
N PRO A 669 5.56 1.03 -23.90
CA PRO A 669 4.22 0.86 -23.33
C PRO A 669 3.73 -0.60 -23.40
N LEU A 670 3.04 -0.99 -22.31
CA LEU A 670 2.41 -2.28 -22.26
C LEU A 670 1.28 -2.32 -23.31
N SER A 671 1.35 -3.29 -24.22
CA SER A 671 0.29 -3.41 -25.21
C SER A 671 -1.05 -3.69 -24.54
N TYR A 672 -2.06 -3.01 -24.99
CA TYR A 672 -3.43 -3.29 -24.67
C TYR A 672 -3.86 -4.59 -25.35
N TYR A 673 -3.43 -5.75 -24.76
CA TYR A 673 -3.78 -7.06 -25.29
C TYR A 673 -5.15 -7.49 -24.77
N GLY A 674 -6.09 -7.72 -25.66
CA GLY A 674 -7.28 -8.49 -25.36
C GLY A 674 -8.61 -7.95 -25.88
N MET A 675 -8.68 -6.76 -26.45
CA MET A 675 -9.93 -6.21 -26.92
C MET A 675 -9.83 -5.78 -28.37
N LYS A 676 -10.23 -6.69 -29.27
CA LYS A 676 -10.30 -6.41 -30.73
C LYS A 676 -11.31 -5.30 -31.09
N ASP A 677 -12.20 -4.97 -30.14
CA ASP A 677 -13.34 -4.05 -30.35
C ASP A 677 -13.22 -2.75 -29.55
N GLU A 678 -12.00 -2.29 -29.21
CA GLU A 678 -11.87 -1.03 -28.46
C GLU A 678 -11.73 0.18 -29.38
N THR A 679 -12.40 1.26 -28.91
CA THR A 679 -12.36 2.55 -29.57
C THR A 679 -10.93 3.12 -29.55
N GLU A 680 -10.58 3.86 -30.60
CA GLU A 680 -9.29 4.54 -30.70
C GLU A 680 -9.04 5.49 -29.51
N GLU A 681 -10.08 6.10 -28.98
CA GLU A 681 -10.03 6.95 -27.80
C GLU A 681 -9.53 6.22 -26.56
N LYS A 682 -9.98 4.99 -26.31
CA LYS A 682 -9.52 4.19 -25.17
C LYS A 682 -8.04 3.79 -25.31
N ARG A 683 -7.62 3.47 -26.53
CA ARG A 683 -6.20 3.18 -26.82
C ARG A 683 -5.32 4.40 -26.57
N LYS A 684 -5.79 5.57 -27.00
CA LYS A 684 -5.09 6.84 -26.76
C LYS A 684 -4.98 7.17 -25.28
N LYS A 685 -6.06 7.04 -24.51
CA LYS A 685 -6.05 7.25 -23.06
C LYS A 685 -5.11 6.28 -22.35
N HIS A 686 -5.06 5.01 -22.77
CA HIS A 686 -4.10 4.04 -22.23
C HIS A 686 -2.65 4.43 -22.54
N GLU A 687 -2.38 4.83 -23.78
CA GLU A 687 -1.04 5.27 -24.17
C GLU A 687 -0.60 6.51 -23.41
N GLU A 688 -1.50 7.46 -23.18
CA GLU A 688 -1.22 8.64 -22.34
C GLU A 688 -0.92 8.27 -20.90
N GLU A 689 -1.59 7.26 -20.33
CA GLU A 689 -1.27 6.77 -18.99
C GLU A 689 0.09 6.08 -18.95
N GLU A 690 0.44 5.24 -19.93
CA GLU A 690 1.77 4.63 -20.06
C GLU A 690 2.86 5.71 -20.20
N ARG A 691 2.58 6.82 -20.92
CA ARG A 691 3.49 7.96 -21.04
C ARG A 691 3.64 8.71 -19.72
N ARG A 692 2.57 8.89 -18.93
CA ARG A 692 2.66 9.42 -17.56
C ARG A 692 3.49 8.51 -16.66
N MET A 693 3.36 7.18 -16.78
CA MET A 693 4.24 6.26 -16.05
C MET A 693 5.70 6.45 -16.42
N PHE A 694 6.02 6.65 -17.71
CA PHE A 694 7.39 6.90 -18.12
C PHE A 694 7.91 8.24 -17.59
N TYR A 695 7.09 9.27 -17.61
CA TYR A 695 7.38 10.54 -16.96
C TYR A 695 7.66 10.36 -15.45
N VAL A 696 6.84 9.59 -14.75
CA VAL A 696 7.08 9.27 -13.33
C VAL A 696 8.42 8.57 -13.16
N ALA A 697 8.73 7.55 -13.96
CA ALA A 697 9.99 6.81 -13.87
C ALA A 697 11.21 7.71 -14.05
N ILE A 698 11.24 8.56 -15.07
CA ILE A 698 12.32 9.50 -15.35
C ILE A 698 12.49 10.49 -14.18
N THR A 699 11.38 11.02 -13.65
CA THR A 699 11.38 12.00 -12.57
C THR A 699 11.72 11.43 -11.18
N ARG A 700 11.96 10.11 -11.07
CA ARG A 700 12.51 9.52 -9.83
C ARG A 700 14.00 9.77 -9.67
N ALA A 701 14.70 10.08 -10.76
CA ALA A 701 16.13 10.31 -10.76
C ALA A 701 16.49 11.72 -10.24
N LYS A 702 17.49 11.79 -9.37
CA LYS A 702 18.10 13.05 -8.91
C LYS A 702 19.22 13.48 -9.84
N GLN A 703 20.17 12.59 -10.12
CA GLN A 703 21.39 12.91 -10.86
C GLN A 703 21.52 12.12 -12.16
N ASN A 704 21.33 10.80 -12.11
CA ASN A 704 21.56 9.92 -13.24
C ASN A 704 20.31 9.16 -13.64
N CYS A 705 19.98 9.19 -14.93
CA CYS A 705 18.90 8.41 -15.49
C CYS A 705 19.42 7.55 -16.66
N PHE A 706 19.14 6.25 -16.59
CA PHE A 706 19.50 5.27 -17.60
C PHE A 706 18.24 4.64 -18.13
N ILE A 707 18.12 4.50 -19.45
CA ILE A 707 17.01 3.82 -20.10
C ILE A 707 17.61 2.67 -20.90
N THR A 708 17.08 1.45 -20.66
CA THR A 708 17.63 0.26 -21.30
C THR A 708 16.57 -0.50 -22.08
N TYR A 709 17.00 -1.19 -23.15
CA TYR A 709 16.16 -2.06 -23.93
C TYR A 709 16.96 -3.23 -24.50
N ALA A 710 16.28 -4.36 -24.76
CA ALA A 710 16.87 -5.54 -25.35
C ALA A 710 16.26 -5.86 -26.73
N HIS A 711 17.06 -6.40 -27.65
CA HIS A 711 16.59 -6.78 -28.99
C HIS A 711 15.83 -8.12 -28.98
N LYS A 712 16.08 -8.97 -27.97
CA LYS A 712 15.45 -10.28 -27.82
C LYS A 712 15.00 -10.49 -26.39
N ARG A 713 13.86 -11.16 -26.19
CA ARG A 713 13.33 -11.55 -24.90
C ARG A 713 12.79 -12.95 -24.90
N LEU A 714 13.02 -13.70 -23.84
CA LEU A 714 12.46 -15.03 -23.65
C LEU A 714 11.03 -14.91 -23.09
N THR A 715 10.05 -15.39 -23.83
CA THR A 715 8.65 -15.43 -23.41
C THR A 715 8.19 -16.90 -23.36
N GLY A 716 8.22 -17.50 -22.18
CA GLY A 716 8.03 -18.94 -22.03
C GLY A 716 9.17 -19.71 -22.70
N LYS A 717 8.87 -20.51 -23.76
CA LYS A 717 9.86 -21.26 -24.54
C LYS A 717 10.28 -20.53 -25.83
N ASN A 718 9.68 -19.38 -26.15
CA ASN A 718 9.88 -18.69 -27.42
C ASN A 718 10.74 -17.44 -27.21
N VAL A 719 11.71 -17.23 -28.13
CA VAL A 719 12.46 -15.99 -28.23
C VAL A 719 11.65 -15.00 -29.07
N MET A 720 11.37 -13.84 -28.51
CA MET A 720 10.65 -12.75 -29.19
C MET A 720 11.65 -11.64 -29.54
N ILE A 721 11.68 -11.24 -30.81
CA ILE A 721 12.43 -10.07 -31.25
C ILE A 721 11.66 -8.81 -30.82
N ARG A 722 12.35 -7.86 -30.21
CA ARG A 722 11.80 -6.60 -29.70
C ARG A 722 12.40 -5.41 -30.42
N LYS A 723 11.63 -4.34 -30.52
CA LYS A 723 12.07 -3.03 -31.00
C LYS A 723 12.12 -2.06 -29.82
N LYS A 724 13.02 -1.10 -29.88
CA LYS A 724 13.02 0.00 -28.90
C LYS A 724 11.65 0.66 -28.85
N SER A 725 11.22 1.07 -27.67
CA SER A 725 9.94 1.75 -27.45
C SER A 725 9.85 3.05 -28.24
N LYS A 726 8.65 3.35 -28.77
CA LYS A 726 8.36 4.66 -29.36
C LYS A 726 8.59 5.81 -28.40
N PHE A 727 8.41 5.59 -27.07
CA PHE A 727 8.67 6.62 -26.07
C PHE A 727 10.13 7.12 -26.04
N ILE A 728 11.10 6.27 -26.38
CA ILE A 728 12.48 6.70 -26.55
C ILE A 728 12.60 7.72 -27.71
N GLY A 729 11.83 7.51 -28.78
CA GLY A 729 11.78 8.45 -29.92
C GLY A 729 11.09 9.80 -29.61
N GLU A 730 10.30 9.87 -28.54
CA GLU A 730 9.62 11.08 -28.09
C GLU A 730 10.51 11.96 -27.20
N LEU A 731 11.66 11.43 -26.74
CA LEU A 731 12.61 12.17 -25.91
C LEU A 731 13.42 13.17 -26.74
N GLU A 732 13.93 14.20 -26.10
CA GLU A 732 14.73 15.22 -26.79
C GLU A 732 16.19 14.73 -26.98
N ASN A 733 16.56 14.40 -28.20
CA ASN A 733 17.86 13.80 -28.55
C ASN A 733 19.09 14.60 -28.05
N LYS A 734 18.98 15.92 -27.92
CA LYS A 734 20.05 16.75 -27.40
C LYS A 734 20.56 16.32 -26.02
N TYR A 735 19.64 15.82 -25.18
CA TYR A 735 19.91 15.42 -23.80
C TYR A 735 20.08 13.90 -23.65
N LEU A 736 20.17 13.16 -24.76
CA LEU A 736 20.39 11.71 -24.76
C LEU A 736 21.84 11.40 -25.14
N ASP A 737 22.35 10.34 -24.53
CA ASP A 737 23.66 9.77 -24.83
C ASP A 737 23.48 8.29 -25.20
N PHE A 738 23.78 7.96 -26.46
CA PHE A 738 23.71 6.62 -27.03
C PHE A 738 25.08 5.90 -26.99
N SER A 739 26.10 6.48 -26.36
CA SER A 739 27.45 5.91 -26.32
C SER A 739 27.58 4.67 -25.40
N GLY A 740 26.54 4.30 -24.72
CA GLY A 740 26.44 3.09 -23.88
C GLY A 740 26.49 1.77 -24.64
N ASP A 741 26.62 1.80 -25.97
CA ASP A 741 26.53 0.60 -26.81
C ASP A 741 27.83 -0.21 -26.91
N ILE A 742 28.96 0.28 -26.36
CA ILE A 742 30.26 -0.37 -26.51
C ILE A 742 30.97 -0.48 -25.17
N ILE A 743 30.66 -1.52 -24.40
CA ILE A 743 31.65 -2.07 -23.45
C ILE A 743 31.89 -3.54 -23.82
N ASN A 744 32.80 -3.78 -24.74
CA ASN A 744 33.49 -5.04 -24.89
C ASN A 744 34.52 -5.13 -23.77
N SER A 745 34.27 -5.90 -22.72
CA SER A 745 35.37 -6.57 -22.03
C SER A 745 34.89 -7.57 -20.98
N ASN A 746 34.93 -8.84 -21.34
CA ASN A 746 34.96 -9.95 -20.37
C ASN A 746 36.18 -9.88 -19.42
N GLU A 747 37.24 -9.16 -19.77
CA GLU A 747 38.49 -9.03 -18.97
C GLU A 747 38.32 -8.13 -17.74
N ASN A 748 37.62 -7.01 -17.84
CA ASN A 748 37.42 -6.10 -16.71
C ASN A 748 36.46 -6.69 -15.65
N PHE A 749 35.53 -7.53 -16.06
CA PHE A 749 34.58 -8.22 -15.18
C PHE A 749 35.26 -9.26 -14.28
N LEU A 750 36.21 -10.03 -14.85
CA LEU A 750 37.01 -11.03 -14.10
C LEU A 750 38.03 -10.36 -13.15
N GLN A 751 38.61 -9.24 -13.53
CA GLN A 751 39.51 -8.45 -12.67
C GLN A 751 38.78 -7.84 -11.49
N PHE A 752 37.56 -7.36 -11.72
CA PHE A 752 36.72 -6.77 -10.67
C PHE A 752 36.22 -7.82 -9.66
N LYS A 753 35.81 -9.00 -10.12
CA LYS A 753 35.48 -10.12 -9.23
C LYS A 753 36.64 -10.51 -8.33
N LYS A 754 37.86 -10.45 -8.83
CA LYS A 754 39.08 -10.66 -8.03
C LYS A 754 39.35 -9.51 -7.03
N SER A 755 39.05 -8.28 -7.35
CA SER A 755 39.22 -7.15 -6.43
C SER A 755 38.21 -7.15 -5.27
N LEU A 756 36.97 -7.60 -5.50
CA LEU A 756 35.96 -7.80 -4.46
C LEU A 756 36.33 -8.93 -3.48
N LEU A 757 36.96 -9.97 -3.98
CA LEU A 757 37.43 -11.09 -3.16
C LEU A 757 38.68 -10.77 -2.34
N ASN A 758 39.46 -9.75 -2.75
CA ASN A 758 40.69 -9.33 -2.06
C ASN A 758 40.50 -8.24 -0.98
N ASN A 759 39.32 -7.58 -0.93
CA ASN A 759 38.99 -6.68 0.15
C ASN A 759 38.34 -7.47 1.27
N ASN A 760 39.11 -7.69 2.35
CA ASN A 760 38.76 -8.41 3.57
C ASN A 760 37.43 -7.93 4.20
N TRP A 761 36.32 -8.49 3.75
CA TRP A 761 35.00 -8.41 4.39
C TRP A 761 34.66 -9.68 5.17
N ASN A 762 35.67 -10.36 5.69
CA ASN A 762 35.57 -11.72 6.24
C ASN A 762 35.32 -11.80 7.73
N ASN A 763 34.60 -10.90 8.40
CA ASN A 763 34.38 -11.14 9.83
C ASN A 763 32.96 -10.97 10.40
N ASN A 764 31.92 -10.68 9.64
CA ASN A 764 30.59 -10.59 10.29
C ASN A 764 29.39 -11.10 9.47
N PHE A 765 29.60 -11.91 8.41
CA PHE A 765 28.48 -12.28 7.53
C PHE A 765 28.10 -13.78 7.50
N ASN A 766 28.69 -14.62 8.36
CA ASN A 766 28.44 -16.08 8.30
C ASN A 766 27.22 -16.57 9.13
N SER A 767 26.37 -15.71 9.66
CA SER A 767 25.23 -16.17 10.47
C SER A 767 23.84 -16.00 9.81
N PHE A 768 23.69 -15.43 8.63
CA PHE A 768 22.33 -15.06 8.14
C PHE A 768 21.87 -15.65 6.82
N TYR A 769 22.61 -16.52 6.13
CA TYR A 769 22.15 -17.04 4.83
C TYR A 769 22.29 -18.55 4.67
N ASN A 770 21.36 -19.31 5.28
CA ASN A 770 21.00 -20.65 4.84
C ASN A 770 19.54 -20.72 4.39
N TYR A 771 19.20 -20.01 3.32
CA TYR A 771 17.98 -20.31 2.57
C TYR A 771 18.29 -21.36 1.51
N LYS A 772 18.10 -22.62 1.86
CA LYS A 772 18.02 -23.70 0.86
C LYS A 772 16.76 -23.51 0.02
N SER A 773 16.97 -23.23 -1.26
CA SER A 773 15.94 -23.36 -2.29
C SER A 773 15.33 -24.75 -2.25
N TYR A 774 14.03 -24.85 -2.02
CA TYR A 774 13.28 -26.08 -2.29
C TYR A 774 13.18 -26.27 -3.81
N SER A 775 14.18 -26.95 -4.39
CA SER A 775 14.01 -27.68 -5.63
C SER A 775 13.40 -29.03 -5.26
N HIS A 776 12.23 -29.33 -5.75
CA HIS A 776 11.66 -30.67 -5.69
C HIS A 776 12.58 -31.63 -6.48
N ASN A 777 13.44 -32.30 -5.78
CA ASN A 777 14.10 -33.52 -6.30
C ASN A 777 13.13 -34.69 -6.17
N ILE A 778 12.49 -35.01 -7.28
CA ILE A 778 11.88 -36.34 -7.45
C ILE A 778 13.04 -37.30 -7.74
N ASN A 779 13.44 -38.04 -6.72
CA ASN A 779 14.34 -39.16 -6.85
C ASN A 779 13.62 -40.29 -7.60
N TYR A 780 14.01 -40.54 -8.85
CA TYR A 780 13.76 -41.81 -9.51
C TYR A 780 14.84 -42.82 -9.04
N ASN A 781 14.43 -43.74 -8.18
CA ASN A 781 15.18 -44.96 -7.92
C ASN A 781 15.22 -45.79 -9.19
N LYS A 782 16.43 -45.98 -9.68
CA LYS A 782 16.76 -47.03 -10.67
C LYS A 782 16.91 -48.36 -9.93
N ASP A 783 15.89 -49.18 -9.98
CA ASP A 783 16.09 -50.62 -9.83
C ASP A 783 16.11 -51.29 -11.19
N LYS A 784 17.23 -51.94 -11.45
CA LYS A 784 17.47 -52.87 -12.56
C LYS A 784 16.76 -54.18 -12.23
N ASN A 785 15.94 -54.70 -13.13
CA ASN A 785 16.16 -56.01 -13.77
C ASN A 785 14.90 -56.55 -14.45
N LYS A 786 15.18 -57.09 -15.61
CA LYS A 786 14.62 -58.24 -16.37
C LYS A 786 13.73 -57.91 -17.58
N ASN A 787 14.37 -58.25 -18.67
CA ASN A 787 13.87 -58.78 -19.92
C ASN A 787 12.41 -59.22 -20.01
N GLU A 788 11.68 -58.74 -21.04
CA GLU A 788 11.00 -59.65 -21.98
C GLU A 788 10.55 -58.90 -23.24
N SER A 789 10.56 -59.63 -24.30
CA SER A 789 10.51 -59.33 -25.72
C SER A 789 9.15 -58.88 -26.29
N PHE A 790 9.19 -58.01 -27.27
CA PHE A 790 8.40 -57.70 -28.46
C PHE A 790 7.03 -58.36 -28.66
N PRO A 791 6.07 -57.81 -29.43
CA PRO A 791 6.27 -57.40 -30.82
C PRO A 791 5.62 -56.10 -31.32
N LYS A 792 6.17 -55.63 -32.41
CA LYS A 792 5.67 -54.56 -33.30
C LYS A 792 4.29 -54.86 -33.88
N LYS A 793 3.43 -53.84 -33.97
CA LYS A 793 2.46 -53.67 -35.08
C LYS A 793 2.29 -52.23 -35.44
N SER A 794 2.62 -51.93 -36.69
CA SER A 794 2.30 -50.80 -37.50
C SER A 794 0.77 -50.67 -37.70
N ASN A 795 0.25 -49.45 -37.62
CA ASN A 795 -0.72 -49.02 -38.62
C ASN A 795 -0.89 -47.46 -38.57
N SER A 796 -0.65 -46.91 -39.71
CA SER A 796 -1.01 -45.61 -40.22
C SER A 796 -2.53 -45.38 -40.11
N TYR A 797 -2.97 -44.17 -39.69
CA TYR A 797 -4.14 -43.51 -40.24
C TYR A 797 -4.13 -41.99 -39.96
N ASN A 798 -4.37 -41.31 -40.97
CA ASN A 798 -4.67 -39.98 -41.43
C ASN A 798 -5.07 -38.88 -40.42
N PHE A 799 -4.55 -37.73 -40.79
CA PHE A 799 -5.02 -36.35 -40.58
C PHE A 799 -6.53 -36.18 -40.50
N LEU A 800 -7.00 -35.53 -39.45
CA LEU A 800 -8.16 -34.65 -39.51
C LEU A 800 -7.99 -33.46 -38.57
N ASN A 801 -8.10 -32.30 -39.14
CA ASN A 801 -8.09 -30.97 -38.53
C ASN A 801 -8.93 -30.87 -37.28
N LYS A 802 -8.30 -30.48 -36.14
CA LYS A 802 -9.01 -29.86 -35.05
C LYS A 802 -8.52 -28.43 -34.85
N LYS A 803 -9.40 -27.48 -35.16
CA LYS A 803 -9.30 -26.07 -34.90
C LYS A 803 -8.91 -25.86 -33.46
N ARG A 804 -7.79 -25.18 -33.22
CA ARG A 804 -7.40 -24.66 -31.93
C ARG A 804 -8.37 -23.56 -31.52
N TYR A 805 -9.14 -23.80 -30.50
CA TYR A 805 -9.99 -22.79 -29.85
C TYR A 805 -9.07 -21.90 -29.02
N ASN A 806 -9.01 -20.64 -29.34
CA ASN A 806 -8.25 -19.63 -28.63
C ASN A 806 -9.23 -18.94 -27.67
N PRO A 807 -9.05 -18.99 -26.32
CA PRO A 807 -10.02 -18.46 -25.39
C PRO A 807 -10.04 -16.93 -25.30
N PHE A 808 -9.36 -16.24 -26.22
CA PHE A 808 -9.33 -14.78 -26.34
C PHE A 808 -9.91 -14.30 -27.69
N LYS A 809 -10.90 -15.00 -28.20
CA LYS A 809 -11.80 -14.43 -29.23
C LYS A 809 -13.15 -14.13 -28.63
#